data_ce2d871fb745d9d63c9e48cc0c8899d0
#
_entry.id   ce2d871fb745d9d63c9e48cc0c8899d0
#
_cell.length_a   1.000
_cell.length_b   1.000
_cell.length_c   1.000
_cell.angle_alpha   90.00
_cell.angle_beta   90.00
_cell.angle_gamma   90.00
#
_symmetry.space_group_name_H-M   'P 1'
#
loop_
_entity.id
_entity.type
_entity.pdbx_description
1 polymer ?
#
loop_
_entity_poly.entity_id
_entity_poly.type
_entity_poly.pdbx_seq_one_letter_code
_entity_poly.pdbx_strand_id
1 'polypeptide(L)'
;MINYEKLNKFQYEAVMHDKGPALLLAGAGTGKTRTLIYRVAHLIESGVSPESILLLTFTNKAANEMKERAEKMLKEKCGITACTYHSFCVKMLRFYGKMAGISPDFTIISGPDEADIIDIVKSELNFQKLKNMPSASVFASMLSTCVNKRLTLEELLKEQKYWRFRQNERKLLLLREETKKYKEEHNLFNYDDILLKFDQMLTDYSNIARRIEDTYRYIMVDEYQDTNTLQDSIIRKIRTKNTNLMVVGDDMQSIYKFRGADVQNILSFPKRYTDCKVIYLTENYRSSQEILNLANHVMTNATEGYQKNLRAQFSSQELPKVYGVNDTKTEAEFVLNRIKAKHAEGIPYNDICVLYRNSFQSYELEVLLNKAGLDFEKYGGIRFLDRAHIKDVLAFLRIYTNPSDELAWFRILQLHIGIGKVYARNISRKCLEYGPEYLIDDCHKRKKYGVHIRKLYDEIQSWEGKEFLEILKSSCAYYAKTLENTIRNKKVDSESDREESLQDLERNKEDITILQEMAKDYDSALAFLDATTLDATKSKENEEDKLVLSTIHSIKGLEYDTVILLDCIDEILPSARYIGSPEDNEDVRCMYVAVTRAKNTLYMMVPKIALKYGKAIPGDLSRYIEGRDDLYDAYDIK
;
A
#
# COMPACT_ATOMS: atom_id res chain seq x y z
N MET A 1 -4.85 11.63 -39.18
CA MET A 1 -4.59 13.01 -38.71
C MET A 1 -5.14 13.14 -37.28
N ILE A 2 -4.29 13.54 -36.34
CA ILE A 2 -4.63 13.71 -34.92
C ILE A 2 -5.49 14.96 -34.76
N ASN A 3 -6.59 14.85 -33.98
CA ASN A 3 -7.41 16.03 -33.67
C ASN A 3 -6.86 16.75 -32.45
N TYR A 4 -6.08 17.80 -32.65
CA TYR A 4 -5.47 18.63 -31.61
C TYR A 4 -6.46 19.65 -30.98
N GLU A 5 -7.61 19.92 -31.56
CA GLU A 5 -8.62 20.85 -31.01
C GLU A 5 -9.18 20.40 -29.64
N LYS A 6 -9.02 19.11 -29.34
CA LYS A 6 -9.40 18.54 -28.04
C LYS A 6 -8.43 18.87 -26.93
N LEU A 7 -7.29 19.49 -27.21
CA LEU A 7 -6.28 19.89 -26.21
C LEU A 7 -6.51 21.35 -25.82
N ASN A 8 -6.34 21.65 -24.53
CA ASN A 8 -6.23 23.03 -24.12
C ASN A 8 -4.86 23.62 -24.53
N LYS A 9 -4.71 24.93 -24.36
CA LYS A 9 -3.50 25.66 -24.76
C LYS A 9 -2.22 25.05 -24.17
N PHE A 10 -2.23 24.70 -22.88
CA PHE A 10 -1.06 24.19 -22.18
C PHE A 10 -0.75 22.73 -22.53
N GLN A 11 -1.79 21.92 -22.70
CA GLN A 11 -1.64 20.56 -23.21
C GLN A 11 -1.06 20.58 -24.63
N TYR A 12 -1.58 21.46 -25.50
CA TYR A 12 -1.06 21.64 -26.85
C TYR A 12 0.40 22.08 -26.85
N GLU A 13 0.77 23.04 -25.99
CA GLU A 13 2.16 23.50 -25.82
C GLU A 13 3.09 22.35 -25.39
N ALA A 14 2.65 21.49 -24.47
CA ALA A 14 3.42 20.33 -24.04
C ALA A 14 3.56 19.28 -25.14
N VAL A 15 2.51 19.04 -25.93
CA VAL A 15 2.53 18.11 -27.07
C VAL A 15 3.49 18.58 -28.15
N MET A 16 3.52 19.89 -28.44
CA MET A 16 4.35 20.50 -29.50
C MET A 16 5.80 20.82 -29.05
N HIS A 17 6.14 20.55 -27.78
CA HIS A 17 7.51 20.82 -27.30
C HIS A 17 8.54 19.94 -28.02
N ASP A 18 9.44 20.54 -28.78
CA ASP A 18 10.32 19.82 -29.71
C ASP A 18 11.78 19.68 -29.24
N LYS A 19 12.28 20.53 -28.37
CA LYS A 19 13.69 20.56 -27.97
C LYS A 19 13.93 20.76 -26.49
N GLY A 20 14.93 20.06 -25.97
CA GLY A 20 15.41 20.21 -24.59
C GLY A 20 14.54 19.50 -23.55
N PRO A 21 14.89 19.64 -22.28
CA PRO A 21 14.13 19.08 -21.17
C PRO A 21 12.84 19.88 -20.91
N ALA A 22 11.78 19.17 -20.57
CA ALA A 22 10.53 19.78 -20.16
C ALA A 22 10.02 19.14 -18.87
N LEU A 23 9.52 19.97 -17.96
CA LEU A 23 8.78 19.57 -16.78
C LEU A 23 7.32 19.95 -16.95
N LEU A 24 6.45 18.95 -17.03
CA LEU A 24 5.02 19.14 -17.07
C LEU A 24 4.45 18.98 -15.66
N LEU A 25 4.18 20.10 -15.01
CA LEU A 25 3.55 20.15 -13.69
C LEU A 25 2.05 20.08 -13.86
N ALA A 26 1.49 18.91 -13.59
CA ALA A 26 0.13 18.59 -13.91
C ALA A 26 -0.64 18.16 -12.66
N GLY A 27 -1.51 19.01 -12.14
CA GLY A 27 -2.36 18.70 -10.99
C GLY A 27 -3.24 17.46 -11.22
N ALA A 28 -3.91 17.00 -10.16
CA ALA A 28 -4.88 15.92 -10.28
C ALA A 28 -5.94 16.26 -11.34
N GLY A 29 -6.37 15.29 -12.16
CA GLY A 29 -7.45 15.47 -13.12
C GLY A 29 -7.20 16.41 -14.30
N THR A 30 -5.96 16.87 -14.53
CA THR A 30 -5.63 17.85 -15.60
C THR A 30 -5.27 17.20 -16.94
N GLY A 31 -5.36 15.86 -17.04
CA GLY A 31 -5.12 15.14 -18.29
C GLY A 31 -3.65 14.85 -18.58
N LYS A 32 -2.82 14.59 -17.54
CA LYS A 32 -1.41 14.14 -17.67
C LYS A 32 -1.24 13.05 -18.72
N THR A 33 -1.88 11.92 -18.49
CA THR A 33 -1.82 10.73 -19.37
C THR A 33 -2.27 11.05 -20.80
N ARG A 34 -3.35 11.82 -20.94
CA ARG A 34 -3.85 12.28 -22.24
C ARG A 34 -2.78 13.08 -22.98
N THR A 35 -2.13 14.03 -22.31
CA THR A 35 -1.08 14.86 -22.91
C THR A 35 0.09 14.02 -23.40
N LEU A 36 0.53 13.03 -22.59
CA LEU A 36 1.60 12.11 -23.00
C LEU A 36 1.21 11.27 -24.22
N ILE A 37 -0.01 10.73 -24.26
CA ILE A 37 -0.49 9.95 -25.41
C ILE A 37 -0.52 10.79 -26.68
N TYR A 38 -1.04 12.04 -26.61
CA TYR A 38 -1.04 12.96 -27.74
C TYR A 38 0.38 13.30 -28.19
N ARG A 39 1.32 13.45 -27.25
CA ARG A 39 2.73 13.70 -27.57
C ARG A 39 3.36 12.53 -28.30
N VAL A 40 3.16 11.29 -27.82
CA VAL A 40 3.65 10.07 -28.52
C VAL A 40 3.10 10.04 -29.94
N ALA A 41 1.81 10.23 -30.09
CA ALA A 41 1.15 10.20 -31.39
C ALA A 41 1.67 11.33 -32.31
N HIS A 42 1.84 12.54 -31.77
CA HIS A 42 2.42 13.68 -32.51
C HIS A 42 3.85 13.42 -33.03
N LEU A 43 4.71 12.88 -32.16
CA LEU A 43 6.08 12.55 -32.54
C LEU A 43 6.12 11.56 -33.71
N ILE A 44 5.29 10.51 -33.65
CA ILE A 44 5.20 9.51 -34.72
C ILE A 44 4.64 10.13 -36.02
N GLU A 45 3.56 10.90 -35.94
CA GLU A 45 2.96 11.60 -37.09
C GLU A 45 3.97 12.60 -37.73
N SER A 46 4.86 13.18 -36.93
CA SER A 46 5.93 14.07 -37.36
C SER A 46 7.15 13.34 -37.93
N GLY A 47 7.11 12.02 -38.09
CA GLY A 47 8.16 11.21 -38.70
C GLY A 47 9.26 10.72 -37.74
N VAL A 48 9.04 10.83 -36.42
CA VAL A 48 9.96 10.24 -35.43
C VAL A 48 9.77 8.72 -35.42
N SER A 49 10.89 7.98 -35.54
CA SER A 49 10.84 6.51 -35.43
C SER A 49 10.27 6.08 -34.05
N PRO A 50 9.22 5.27 -34.04
CA PRO A 50 8.61 4.81 -32.76
C PRO A 50 9.62 4.13 -31.83
N GLU A 51 10.59 3.41 -32.36
CA GLU A 51 11.64 2.72 -31.60
C GLU A 51 12.55 3.68 -30.81
N SER A 52 12.60 4.96 -31.23
CA SER A 52 13.37 6.00 -30.54
C SER A 52 12.60 6.65 -29.36
N ILE A 53 11.38 6.20 -29.10
CA ILE A 53 10.52 6.73 -28.05
C ILE A 53 10.50 5.77 -26.86
N LEU A 54 10.92 6.27 -25.69
CA LEU A 54 10.85 5.59 -24.40
C LEU A 54 9.82 6.28 -23.51
N LEU A 55 8.81 5.53 -23.05
CA LEU A 55 7.81 5.97 -22.08
C LEU A 55 7.95 5.13 -20.82
N LEU A 56 8.37 5.76 -19.74
CA LEU A 56 8.51 5.14 -18.42
C LEU A 56 7.33 5.51 -17.53
N THR A 57 6.73 4.50 -16.89
CA THR A 57 5.59 4.65 -16.01
C THR A 57 5.82 3.91 -14.69
N PHE A 58 4.92 4.13 -13.70
CA PHE A 58 5.01 3.46 -12.41
C PHE A 58 4.51 2.00 -12.46
N THR A 59 3.53 1.68 -13.32
CA THR A 59 2.94 0.34 -13.42
C THR A 59 2.91 -0.16 -14.87
N ASN A 60 3.04 -1.48 -15.05
CA ASN A 60 2.93 -2.10 -16.38
C ASN A 60 1.54 -1.89 -17.00
N LYS A 61 0.48 -1.86 -16.16
CA LYS A 61 -0.89 -1.57 -16.62
C LYS A 61 -0.96 -0.18 -17.27
N ALA A 62 -0.42 0.84 -16.61
CA ALA A 62 -0.41 2.21 -17.16
C ALA A 62 0.40 2.29 -18.47
N ALA A 63 1.56 1.63 -18.53
CA ALA A 63 2.39 1.57 -19.74
C ALA A 63 1.64 0.96 -20.93
N ASN A 64 0.99 -0.19 -20.71
CA ASN A 64 0.21 -0.87 -21.75
C ASN A 64 -0.99 -0.02 -22.20
N GLU A 65 -1.74 0.56 -21.24
CA GLU A 65 -2.89 1.41 -21.53
C GLU A 65 -2.48 2.64 -22.37
N MET A 66 -1.39 3.31 -22.02
CA MET A 66 -0.90 4.46 -22.79
C MET A 66 -0.51 4.05 -24.22
N LYS A 67 0.16 2.91 -24.37
CA LYS A 67 0.52 2.37 -25.69
C LYS A 67 -0.71 2.06 -26.52
N GLU A 68 -1.68 1.32 -25.98
CA GLU A 68 -2.93 0.98 -26.67
C GLU A 68 -3.72 2.22 -27.09
N ARG A 69 -3.78 3.24 -26.22
CA ARG A 69 -4.47 4.49 -26.54
C ARG A 69 -3.75 5.27 -27.64
N ALA A 70 -2.42 5.27 -27.67
CA ALA A 70 -1.63 5.86 -28.75
C ALA A 70 -1.87 5.13 -30.07
N GLU A 71 -1.86 3.79 -30.08
CA GLU A 71 -2.14 2.95 -31.23
C GLU A 71 -3.57 3.19 -31.79
N LYS A 72 -4.57 3.29 -30.90
CA LYS A 72 -5.95 3.65 -31.31
C LYS A 72 -6.02 5.03 -31.96
N MET A 73 -5.25 6.00 -31.46
CA MET A 73 -5.19 7.36 -32.01
C MET A 73 -4.53 7.39 -33.40
N LEU A 74 -3.46 6.65 -33.56
CA LEU A 74 -2.70 6.54 -34.83
C LEU A 74 -3.38 5.60 -35.83
N LYS A 75 -4.31 4.73 -35.38
CA LYS A 75 -4.96 3.65 -36.14
C LYS A 75 -3.96 2.60 -36.68
N GLU A 76 -2.82 2.49 -36.06
CA GLU A 76 -1.77 1.52 -36.39
C GLU A 76 -0.99 1.10 -35.13
N LYS A 77 -0.32 -0.05 -35.21
CA LYS A 77 0.56 -0.47 -34.11
C LYS A 77 1.81 0.40 -34.08
N CYS A 78 2.17 0.85 -32.89
CA CYS A 78 3.38 1.64 -32.69
C CYS A 78 4.46 0.84 -31.96
N GLY A 79 5.69 0.88 -32.48
CA GLY A 79 6.84 0.17 -31.93
C GLY A 79 7.51 0.87 -30.74
N ILE A 80 6.81 1.73 -29.99
CA ILE A 80 7.39 2.44 -28.85
C ILE A 80 7.77 1.48 -27.71
N THR A 81 8.78 1.84 -26.95
CA THR A 81 9.11 1.17 -25.69
C THR A 81 8.34 1.85 -24.54
N ALA A 82 7.21 1.27 -24.12
CA ALA A 82 6.45 1.70 -22.96
C ALA A 82 6.54 0.62 -21.88
N CYS A 83 7.10 0.95 -20.70
CA CYS A 83 7.32 -0.01 -19.63
C CYS A 83 7.60 0.67 -18.27
N THR A 84 7.75 -0.12 -17.21
CA THR A 84 8.22 0.39 -15.92
C THR A 84 9.75 0.53 -15.91
N TYR A 85 10.30 1.28 -14.93
CA TYR A 85 11.76 1.36 -14.72
C TYR A 85 12.41 -0.01 -14.61
N HIS A 86 11.85 -0.89 -13.78
CA HIS A 86 12.41 -2.24 -13.59
C HIS A 86 12.38 -3.05 -14.88
N SER A 87 11.27 -3.03 -15.61
CA SER A 87 11.17 -3.74 -16.89
C SER A 87 12.17 -3.23 -17.92
N PHE A 88 12.39 -1.92 -17.95
CA PHE A 88 13.42 -1.31 -18.80
C PHE A 88 14.82 -1.76 -18.41
N CYS A 89 15.15 -1.69 -17.11
CA CYS A 89 16.47 -2.10 -16.61
C CYS A 89 16.74 -3.59 -16.86
N VAL A 90 15.75 -4.47 -16.64
CA VAL A 90 15.85 -5.92 -16.95
C VAL A 90 16.15 -6.13 -18.43
N LYS A 91 15.41 -5.45 -19.33
CA LYS A 91 15.64 -5.53 -20.78
C LYS A 91 17.06 -5.11 -21.16
N MET A 92 17.53 -4.01 -20.59
CA MET A 92 18.88 -3.49 -20.89
C MET A 92 19.99 -4.36 -20.29
N LEU A 93 19.82 -4.88 -19.07
CA LEU A 93 20.78 -5.81 -18.46
C LEU A 93 20.87 -7.14 -19.24
N ARG A 94 19.76 -7.68 -19.72
CA ARG A 94 19.77 -8.88 -20.55
C ARG A 94 20.45 -8.64 -21.90
N PHE A 95 20.27 -7.46 -22.48
CA PHE A 95 20.83 -7.12 -23.79
C PHE A 95 22.32 -6.74 -23.72
N TYR A 96 22.70 -5.87 -22.78
CA TYR A 96 24.05 -5.32 -22.68
C TYR A 96 24.89 -5.96 -21.57
N GLY A 97 24.30 -6.73 -20.66
CA GLY A 97 24.94 -7.20 -19.41
C GLY A 97 26.20 -8.01 -19.65
N LYS A 98 26.28 -8.82 -20.72
CA LYS A 98 27.51 -9.56 -21.07
C LYS A 98 28.73 -8.65 -21.22
N MET A 99 28.54 -7.44 -21.73
CA MET A 99 29.64 -6.46 -21.89
C MET A 99 30.14 -5.93 -20.53
N ALA A 100 29.30 -6.03 -19.50
CA ALA A 100 29.60 -5.61 -18.13
C ALA A 100 29.84 -6.81 -17.18
N GLY A 101 30.04 -8.01 -17.72
CA GLY A 101 30.25 -9.22 -16.91
C GLY A 101 29.01 -9.75 -16.20
N ILE A 102 27.81 -9.30 -16.60
CA ILE A 102 26.55 -9.74 -16.03
C ILE A 102 25.94 -10.82 -16.95
N SER A 103 25.65 -12.01 -16.38
CA SER A 103 24.94 -13.05 -17.13
C SER A 103 23.52 -12.59 -17.48
N PRO A 104 23.04 -12.75 -18.72
CA PRO A 104 21.69 -12.37 -19.11
C PRO A 104 20.61 -13.30 -18.52
N ASP A 105 20.97 -14.49 -18.09
CA ASP A 105 20.06 -15.53 -17.62
C ASP A 105 19.82 -15.45 -16.10
N PHE A 106 19.95 -14.25 -15.52
CA PHE A 106 19.68 -14.05 -14.11
C PHE A 106 18.21 -14.29 -13.76
N THR A 107 17.99 -14.85 -12.57
CA THR A 107 16.65 -15.04 -12.00
C THR A 107 16.26 -13.83 -11.15
N ILE A 108 15.05 -13.33 -11.36
CA ILE A 108 14.48 -12.25 -10.53
C ILE A 108 13.80 -12.89 -9.31
N ILE A 109 14.24 -12.48 -8.11
CA ILE A 109 13.71 -12.98 -6.85
C ILE A 109 12.80 -11.94 -6.18
N SER A 110 11.81 -12.43 -5.43
CA SER A 110 10.91 -11.61 -4.63
C SER A 110 11.51 -11.24 -3.27
N GLY A 111 10.85 -10.32 -2.54
CA GLY A 111 11.27 -10.00 -1.16
C GLY A 111 11.23 -11.19 -0.19
N PRO A 112 10.19 -12.07 -0.21
CA PRO A 112 10.21 -13.32 0.53
C PRO A 112 11.38 -14.23 0.19
N ASP A 113 11.73 -14.41 -1.10
CA ASP A 113 12.87 -15.22 -1.51
C ASP A 113 14.19 -14.64 -0.97
N GLU A 114 14.34 -13.31 -0.98
CA GLU A 114 15.52 -12.65 -0.39
C GLU A 114 15.60 -12.88 1.12
N ALA A 115 14.47 -12.85 1.83
CA ALA A 115 14.44 -13.15 3.26
C ALA A 115 14.85 -14.61 3.52
N ASP A 116 14.43 -15.56 2.68
CA ASP A 116 14.85 -16.95 2.79
C ASP A 116 16.36 -17.12 2.57
N ILE A 117 16.93 -16.40 1.59
CA ILE A 117 18.39 -16.38 1.36
C ILE A 117 19.13 -15.80 2.58
N ILE A 118 18.64 -14.70 3.15
CA ILE A 118 19.22 -14.10 4.35
C ILE A 118 19.19 -15.11 5.52
N ASP A 119 18.12 -15.87 5.69
CA ASP A 119 18.04 -16.90 6.75
C ASP A 119 19.01 -18.06 6.51
N ILE A 120 19.23 -18.48 5.26
CA ILE A 120 20.26 -19.46 4.91
C ILE A 120 21.64 -18.93 5.32
N VAL A 121 22.02 -17.74 4.87
CA VAL A 121 23.32 -17.12 5.17
C VAL A 121 23.51 -16.87 6.67
N LYS A 122 22.45 -16.41 7.38
CA LYS A 122 22.49 -16.30 8.86
C LYS A 122 22.77 -17.64 9.55
N SER A 123 22.24 -18.74 9.00
CA SER A 123 22.47 -20.07 9.52
C SER A 123 23.92 -20.51 9.33
N GLU A 124 24.48 -20.28 8.16
CA GLU A 124 25.88 -20.61 7.84
C GLU A 124 26.86 -19.82 8.71
N LEU A 125 26.57 -18.53 8.95
CA LEU A 125 27.35 -17.66 9.83
C LEU A 125 27.14 -17.92 11.33
N ASN A 126 26.21 -18.80 11.70
CA ASN A 126 25.79 -19.05 13.10
C ASN A 126 25.24 -17.79 13.81
N PHE A 127 24.58 -16.87 13.06
CA PHE A 127 24.02 -15.61 13.59
C PHE A 127 22.59 -15.74 14.11
N GLN A 128 21.93 -16.88 13.97
CA GLN A 128 20.54 -17.12 14.36
C GLN A 128 20.25 -16.91 15.86
N LYS A 129 21.25 -17.12 16.73
CA LYS A 129 21.11 -17.01 18.18
C LYS A 129 21.67 -15.71 18.77
N LEU A 130 22.08 -14.78 17.94
CA LEU A 130 22.65 -13.52 18.40
C LEU A 130 21.55 -12.58 18.90
N LYS A 131 21.83 -11.96 20.04
CA LYS A 131 20.91 -10.96 20.64
C LYS A 131 20.86 -9.71 19.76
N ASN A 132 19.69 -9.11 19.61
CA ASN A 132 19.47 -7.90 18.79
C ASN A 132 19.95 -8.05 17.32
N MET A 133 19.69 -9.20 16.73
CA MET A 133 19.85 -9.42 15.29
C MET A 133 18.47 -9.21 14.61
N PRO A 134 18.35 -8.45 13.52
CA PRO A 134 17.07 -8.30 12.83
C PRO A 134 16.58 -9.64 12.29
N SER A 135 15.28 -9.82 12.17
CA SER A 135 14.73 -10.94 11.38
C SER A 135 15.18 -10.80 9.91
N ALA A 136 15.13 -11.88 9.15
CA ALA A 136 15.54 -11.85 7.75
C ALA A 136 14.73 -10.84 6.93
N SER A 137 13.42 -10.78 7.14
CA SER A 137 12.54 -9.82 6.46
C SER A 137 12.85 -8.36 6.84
N VAL A 138 13.14 -8.10 8.14
CA VAL A 138 13.56 -6.76 8.59
C VAL A 138 14.91 -6.40 7.97
N PHE A 139 15.86 -7.33 7.91
CA PHE A 139 17.16 -7.06 7.30
C PHE A 139 17.05 -6.82 5.79
N ALA A 140 16.24 -7.59 5.06
CA ALA A 140 15.92 -7.34 3.65
C ALA A 140 15.35 -5.91 3.46
N SER A 141 14.41 -5.50 4.31
CA SER A 141 13.86 -4.14 4.29
C SER A 141 14.90 -3.06 4.59
N MET A 142 15.86 -3.33 5.51
CA MET A 142 16.98 -2.42 5.77
C MET A 142 17.88 -2.27 4.54
N LEU A 143 18.23 -3.37 3.87
CA LEU A 143 19.04 -3.36 2.65
C LEU A 143 18.35 -2.58 1.53
N SER A 144 17.06 -2.82 1.31
CA SER A 144 16.25 -2.07 0.35
C SER A 144 16.21 -0.57 0.68
N THR A 145 16.08 -0.21 1.96
CA THR A 145 16.12 1.20 2.40
C THR A 145 17.48 1.84 2.09
N CYS A 146 18.59 1.13 2.33
CA CYS A 146 19.92 1.61 1.97
C CYS A 146 20.04 1.92 0.48
N VAL A 147 19.53 1.03 -0.37
CA VAL A 147 19.58 1.21 -1.83
C VAL A 147 18.73 2.41 -2.26
N ASN A 148 17.47 2.45 -1.83
CA ASN A 148 16.51 3.46 -2.28
C ASN A 148 16.84 4.87 -1.81
N LYS A 149 17.43 5.01 -0.60
CA LYS A 149 17.88 6.29 -0.04
C LYS A 149 19.37 6.61 -0.33
N ARG A 150 20.10 5.70 -0.95
CA ARG A 150 21.56 5.78 -1.15
C ARG A 150 22.34 5.97 0.16
N LEU A 151 21.91 5.28 1.22
CA LEU A 151 22.58 5.27 2.51
C LEU A 151 23.48 4.05 2.63
N THR A 152 24.56 4.19 3.38
CA THR A 152 25.30 3.02 3.88
C THR A 152 24.52 2.33 5.01
N LEU A 153 24.82 1.07 5.28
CA LEU A 153 24.18 0.37 6.40
C LEU A 153 24.55 1.02 7.74
N GLU A 154 25.77 1.54 7.86
CA GLU A 154 26.27 2.27 9.03
C GLU A 154 25.48 3.58 9.27
N GLU A 155 25.12 4.29 8.20
CA GLU A 155 24.28 5.50 8.28
C GLU A 155 22.85 5.13 8.69
N LEU A 156 22.29 4.07 8.09
CA LEU A 156 20.95 3.60 8.43
C LEU A 156 20.85 3.18 9.91
N LEU A 157 21.87 2.50 10.44
CA LEU A 157 21.93 2.07 11.85
C LEU A 157 22.01 3.24 12.85
N LYS A 158 22.23 4.48 12.40
CA LYS A 158 22.15 5.68 13.26
C LYS A 158 20.72 6.20 13.40
N GLU A 159 19.80 5.82 12.50
CA GLU A 159 18.39 6.18 12.63
C GLU A 159 17.78 5.52 13.87
N GLN A 160 16.94 6.23 14.62
CA GLN A 160 16.29 5.78 15.86
C GLN A 160 15.57 4.42 15.69
N LYS A 161 14.92 4.22 14.57
CA LYS A 161 14.21 2.97 14.22
C LYS A 161 15.11 1.74 14.22
N TYR A 162 16.39 1.88 13.84
CA TYR A 162 17.32 0.76 13.67
C TYR A 162 18.42 0.73 14.71
N TRP A 163 18.45 1.67 15.64
CA TRP A 163 19.53 1.84 16.64
C TRP A 163 19.75 0.60 17.49
N ARG A 164 18.72 -0.15 17.79
CA ARG A 164 18.82 -1.42 18.55
C ARG A 164 19.74 -2.45 17.91
N PHE A 165 19.92 -2.41 16.59
CA PHE A 165 20.76 -3.36 15.84
C PHE A 165 22.24 -2.93 15.78
N ARG A 166 22.56 -1.69 16.15
CA ARG A 166 23.90 -1.09 16.02
C ARG A 166 24.99 -1.86 16.73
N GLN A 167 24.70 -2.53 17.84
CA GLN A 167 25.67 -3.39 18.53
C GLN A 167 26.18 -4.56 17.67
N ASN A 168 25.45 -4.95 16.63
CA ASN A 168 25.83 -6.01 15.69
C ASN A 168 26.34 -5.47 14.35
N GLU A 169 26.66 -4.18 14.22
CA GLU A 169 27.03 -3.52 12.97
C GLU A 169 28.02 -4.34 12.12
N ARG A 170 29.14 -4.77 12.69
CA ARG A 170 30.14 -5.58 11.96
C ARG A 170 29.58 -6.91 11.43
N LYS A 171 28.69 -7.53 12.19
CA LYS A 171 28.05 -8.79 11.80
C LYS A 171 27.00 -8.57 10.73
N LEU A 172 26.27 -7.45 10.77
CA LEU A 172 25.32 -7.07 9.75
C LEU A 172 26.02 -6.70 8.44
N LEU A 173 27.17 -6.05 8.50
CA LEU A 173 28.00 -5.81 7.31
C LEU A 173 28.46 -7.13 6.69
N LEU A 174 28.94 -8.08 7.51
CA LEU A 174 29.32 -9.40 7.02
C LEU A 174 28.12 -10.14 6.43
N LEU A 175 26.96 -10.11 7.11
CA LEU A 175 25.74 -10.74 6.59
C LEU A 175 25.33 -10.14 5.24
N ARG A 176 25.44 -8.82 5.06
CA ARG A 176 25.19 -8.15 3.78
C ARG A 176 26.10 -8.65 2.67
N GLU A 177 27.42 -8.70 2.96
CA GLU A 177 28.41 -9.13 1.96
C GLU A 177 28.22 -10.61 1.58
N GLU A 178 27.98 -11.50 2.55
CA GLU A 178 27.75 -12.92 2.25
C GLU A 178 26.40 -13.14 1.55
N THR A 179 25.34 -12.37 1.90
CA THR A 179 24.06 -12.40 1.15
C THR A 179 24.25 -11.95 -0.30
N LYS A 180 25.02 -10.87 -0.51
CA LYS A 180 25.36 -10.38 -1.86
C LYS A 180 26.13 -11.44 -2.65
N LYS A 181 27.15 -12.04 -2.05
CA LYS A 181 27.96 -13.10 -2.64
C LYS A 181 27.11 -14.31 -3.01
N TYR A 182 26.22 -14.77 -2.11
CA TYR A 182 25.28 -15.86 -2.39
C TYR A 182 24.40 -15.54 -3.62
N LYS A 183 23.83 -14.34 -3.70
CA LYS A 183 23.03 -13.92 -4.85
C LYS A 183 23.86 -13.90 -6.14
N GLU A 184 25.10 -13.43 -6.10
CA GLU A 184 25.99 -13.38 -7.27
C GLU A 184 26.40 -14.78 -7.74
N GLU A 185 26.77 -15.70 -6.84
CA GLU A 185 27.12 -17.08 -7.17
C GLU A 185 25.97 -17.87 -7.80
N HIS A 186 24.71 -17.55 -7.42
CA HIS A 186 23.52 -18.21 -7.93
C HIS A 186 22.80 -17.40 -9.03
N ASN A 187 23.39 -16.29 -9.49
CA ASN A 187 22.85 -15.39 -10.50
C ASN A 187 21.41 -14.92 -10.20
N LEU A 188 21.18 -14.49 -8.94
CA LEU A 188 19.91 -14.04 -8.39
C LEU A 188 19.91 -12.52 -8.21
N PHE A 189 18.88 -11.83 -8.71
CA PHE A 189 18.72 -10.38 -8.54
C PHE A 189 17.35 -10.06 -7.97
N ASN A 190 17.30 -9.28 -6.88
CA ASN A 190 16.06 -8.67 -6.44
C ASN A 190 15.77 -7.38 -7.26
N TYR A 191 14.66 -6.72 -7.00
CA TYR A 191 14.28 -5.50 -7.71
C TYR A 191 15.29 -4.36 -7.50
N ASP A 192 15.86 -4.23 -6.31
CA ASP A 192 16.87 -3.20 -6.02
C ASP A 192 18.20 -3.50 -6.74
N ASP A 193 18.62 -4.76 -6.81
CA ASP A 193 19.82 -5.18 -7.55
C ASP A 193 19.71 -4.84 -9.03
N ILE A 194 18.54 -5.00 -9.63
CA ILE A 194 18.28 -4.68 -11.04
C ILE A 194 18.60 -3.20 -11.31
N LEU A 195 18.08 -2.30 -10.48
CA LEU A 195 18.32 -0.87 -10.62
C LEU A 195 19.78 -0.52 -10.36
N LEU A 196 20.37 -1.06 -9.29
CA LEU A 196 21.77 -0.82 -8.91
C LEU A 196 22.74 -1.28 -9.99
N LYS A 197 22.62 -2.52 -10.45
CA LYS A 197 23.52 -3.08 -11.48
C LYS A 197 23.38 -2.32 -12.80
N PHE A 198 22.17 -1.88 -13.14
CA PHE A 198 21.98 -1.05 -14.34
C PHE A 198 22.58 0.35 -14.18
N ASP A 199 22.35 1.01 -13.03
CA ASP A 199 22.96 2.33 -12.74
C ASP A 199 24.50 2.26 -12.76
N GLN A 200 25.08 1.20 -12.20
CA GLN A 200 26.51 0.93 -12.21
C GLN A 200 27.03 0.66 -13.64
N MET A 201 26.33 -0.19 -14.41
CA MET A 201 26.68 -0.46 -15.80
C MET A 201 26.74 0.82 -16.65
N LEU A 202 25.79 1.74 -16.45
CA LEU A 202 25.80 3.03 -17.14
C LEU A 202 26.97 3.93 -16.70
N THR A 203 27.44 3.79 -15.45
CA THR A 203 28.60 4.54 -14.93
C THR A 203 29.91 4.02 -15.48
N ASP A 204 30.09 2.70 -15.45
CA ASP A 204 31.37 2.06 -15.75
C ASP A 204 31.58 1.88 -17.26
N TYR A 205 30.50 1.81 -18.03
CA TYR A 205 30.52 1.55 -19.49
C TYR A 205 29.82 2.67 -20.26
N SER A 206 30.51 3.79 -20.45
CA SER A 206 29.98 4.97 -21.16
C SER A 206 29.53 4.69 -22.59
N ASN A 207 30.11 3.69 -23.25
CA ASN A 207 29.71 3.23 -24.58
C ASN A 207 28.30 2.60 -24.58
N ILE A 208 27.91 1.93 -23.51
CA ILE A 208 26.55 1.39 -23.35
C ILE A 208 25.55 2.53 -23.16
N ALA A 209 25.86 3.49 -22.26
CA ALA A 209 25.03 4.67 -22.05
C ALA A 209 24.78 5.42 -23.36
N ARG A 210 25.83 5.62 -24.18
CA ARG A 210 25.72 6.28 -25.47
C ARG A 210 24.85 5.50 -26.47
N ARG A 211 24.97 4.17 -26.54
CA ARG A 211 24.10 3.34 -27.40
C ARG A 211 22.63 3.43 -27.01
N ILE A 212 22.33 3.47 -25.72
CA ILE A 212 20.95 3.62 -25.20
C ILE A 212 20.43 5.02 -25.60
N GLU A 213 21.25 6.07 -25.45
CA GLU A 213 20.94 7.41 -25.89
C GLU A 213 20.65 7.49 -27.38
N ASP A 214 21.52 6.91 -28.20
CA ASP A 214 21.35 6.89 -29.68
C ASP A 214 20.06 6.17 -30.08
N THR A 215 19.64 5.19 -29.29
CA THR A 215 18.36 4.48 -29.48
C THR A 215 17.18 5.31 -29.02
N TYR A 216 17.20 5.82 -27.79
CA TYR A 216 16.06 6.51 -27.17
C TYR A 216 16.27 8.03 -27.14
N ARG A 217 15.95 8.70 -28.25
CA ARG A 217 16.08 10.15 -28.39
C ARG A 217 14.96 10.95 -27.75
N TYR A 218 13.81 10.31 -27.53
CA TYR A 218 12.63 10.89 -26.88
C TYR A 218 12.28 10.08 -25.64
N ILE A 219 12.53 10.65 -24.47
CA ILE A 219 12.26 10.00 -23.19
C ILE A 219 11.13 10.75 -22.49
N MET A 220 10.08 10.04 -22.15
CA MET A 220 8.97 10.55 -21.36
C MET A 220 8.85 9.74 -20.08
N VAL A 221 8.67 10.42 -18.94
CA VAL A 221 8.55 9.80 -17.64
C VAL A 221 7.28 10.30 -16.97
N ASP A 222 6.35 9.38 -16.72
CA ASP A 222 5.11 9.68 -15.98
C ASP A 222 5.30 9.48 -14.48
N GLU A 223 4.49 10.16 -13.67
CA GLU A 223 4.52 10.12 -12.20
C GLU A 223 5.93 10.36 -11.61
N TYR A 224 6.63 11.34 -12.15
CA TYR A 224 8.04 11.59 -11.81
C TYR A 224 8.26 11.95 -10.33
N GLN A 225 7.26 12.47 -9.64
CA GLN A 225 7.30 12.73 -8.19
C GLN A 225 7.43 11.46 -7.33
N ASP A 226 7.15 10.27 -7.90
CA ASP A 226 7.26 8.98 -7.21
C ASP A 226 8.59 8.27 -7.48
N THR A 227 9.49 8.88 -8.25
CA THR A 227 10.80 8.31 -8.53
C THR A 227 11.71 8.38 -7.30
N ASN A 228 12.48 7.32 -7.09
CA ASN A 228 13.56 7.33 -6.09
C ASN A 228 14.85 7.93 -6.69
N THR A 229 15.83 8.20 -5.84
CA THR A 229 17.11 8.79 -6.22
C THR A 229 17.87 7.94 -7.27
N LEU A 230 17.70 6.61 -7.23
CA LEU A 230 18.38 5.70 -8.17
C LEU A 230 17.74 5.75 -9.56
N GLN A 231 16.40 5.77 -9.61
CA GLN A 231 15.66 5.93 -10.88
C GLN A 231 15.95 7.27 -11.56
N ASP A 232 16.03 8.35 -10.77
CA ASP A 232 16.45 9.67 -11.27
C ASP A 232 17.89 9.63 -11.81
N SER A 233 18.81 8.94 -11.12
CA SER A 233 20.19 8.75 -11.60
C SER A 233 20.25 8.03 -12.95
N ILE A 234 19.46 6.99 -13.12
CA ILE A 234 19.37 6.25 -14.39
C ILE A 234 18.94 7.19 -15.53
N ILE A 235 17.87 7.96 -15.32
CA ILE A 235 17.40 8.94 -16.32
C ILE A 235 18.50 9.93 -16.68
N ARG A 236 19.22 10.45 -15.69
CA ARG A 236 20.33 11.38 -15.92
C ARG A 236 21.47 10.80 -16.73
N LYS A 237 21.74 9.50 -16.60
CA LYS A 237 22.81 8.80 -17.32
C LYS A 237 22.45 8.42 -18.75
N ILE A 238 21.18 8.12 -19.01
CA ILE A 238 20.71 7.82 -20.37
C ILE A 238 20.30 9.06 -21.17
N ARG A 239 20.21 10.22 -20.50
CA ARG A 239 19.91 11.50 -21.14
C ARG A 239 21.17 12.29 -21.42
N THR A 240 21.33 12.80 -22.65
CA THR A 240 22.36 13.75 -23.02
C THR A 240 21.77 15.05 -23.58
N LYS A 241 22.62 15.92 -24.10
CA LYS A 241 22.17 17.20 -24.70
C LYS A 241 21.24 17.02 -25.91
N ASN A 242 21.32 15.87 -26.58
CA ASN A 242 20.53 15.59 -27.78
C ASN A 242 19.21 14.87 -27.50
N THR A 243 19.01 14.45 -26.27
CA THR A 243 17.79 13.74 -25.86
C THR A 243 16.70 14.73 -25.49
N ASN A 244 15.53 14.57 -26.10
CA ASN A 244 14.32 15.27 -25.66
C ASN A 244 13.73 14.53 -24.46
N LEU A 245 13.87 15.12 -23.27
CA LEU A 245 13.38 14.57 -22.01
C LEU A 245 12.15 15.35 -21.54
N MET A 246 11.00 14.68 -21.41
CA MET A 246 9.82 15.24 -20.75
C MET A 246 9.49 14.44 -19.51
N VAL A 247 9.47 15.08 -18.34
CA VAL A 247 8.98 14.48 -17.11
C VAL A 247 7.64 15.11 -16.74
N VAL A 248 6.72 14.26 -16.31
CA VAL A 248 5.36 14.66 -15.95
C VAL A 248 5.07 14.22 -14.52
N GLY A 249 4.47 15.10 -13.73
CA GLY A 249 4.13 14.75 -12.37
C GLY A 249 3.37 15.84 -11.63
N ASP A 250 2.96 15.48 -10.44
CA ASP A 250 2.32 16.36 -9.47
C ASP A 250 3.02 16.20 -8.12
N ASP A 251 3.81 17.19 -7.72
CA ASP A 251 4.54 17.17 -6.45
C ASP A 251 3.60 17.00 -5.24
N MET A 252 2.35 17.48 -5.34
CA MET A 252 1.33 17.28 -4.31
C MET A 252 0.71 15.86 -4.30
N GLN A 253 1.05 15.01 -5.27
CA GLN A 253 0.70 13.59 -5.25
C GLN A 253 1.87 12.67 -4.85
N SER A 254 2.98 13.21 -4.35
CA SER A 254 4.11 12.42 -3.84
C SER A 254 3.80 11.88 -2.44
N ILE A 255 3.23 10.68 -2.36
CA ILE A 255 2.82 10.01 -1.12
C ILE A 255 3.50 8.65 -0.90
N TYR A 256 4.59 8.34 -1.64
CA TYR A 256 5.32 7.08 -1.54
C TYR A 256 6.73 7.22 -0.95
N LYS A 257 6.96 8.22 -0.08
CA LYS A 257 8.24 8.43 0.62
C LYS A 257 8.67 7.16 1.40
N PHE A 258 7.71 6.44 1.98
CA PHE A 258 7.95 5.17 2.67
C PHE A 258 8.47 4.04 1.75
N ARG A 259 8.29 4.16 0.42
CA ARG A 259 8.86 3.28 -0.61
C ARG A 259 10.13 3.84 -1.24
N GLY A 260 10.68 4.91 -0.68
CA GLY A 260 11.90 5.55 -1.17
C GLY A 260 11.69 6.61 -2.25
N ALA A 261 10.46 6.99 -2.58
CA ALA A 261 10.21 8.14 -3.46
C ALA A 261 10.80 9.42 -2.86
N ASP A 262 11.38 10.25 -3.71
CA ASP A 262 11.99 11.51 -3.33
C ASP A 262 11.40 12.66 -4.15
N VAL A 263 10.53 13.44 -3.51
CA VAL A 263 9.89 14.60 -4.15
C VAL A 263 10.89 15.65 -4.64
N GLN A 264 12.12 15.67 -4.07
CA GLN A 264 13.17 16.57 -4.52
C GLN A 264 13.58 16.32 -5.97
N ASN A 265 13.33 15.11 -6.50
CA ASN A 265 13.58 14.81 -7.91
C ASN A 265 12.79 15.73 -8.85
N ILE A 266 11.50 15.95 -8.56
CA ILE A 266 10.67 16.84 -9.36
C ILE A 266 10.89 18.32 -8.99
N LEU A 267 11.03 18.65 -7.69
CA LEU A 267 11.21 20.03 -7.23
C LEU A 267 12.53 20.66 -7.72
N SER A 268 13.60 19.88 -7.78
CA SER A 268 14.90 20.35 -8.25
C SER A 268 15.12 20.23 -9.76
N PHE A 269 14.19 19.65 -10.52
CA PHE A 269 14.36 19.38 -11.94
C PHE A 269 14.71 20.61 -12.77
N PRO A 270 14.03 21.78 -12.65
CA PRO A 270 14.38 22.98 -13.40
C PRO A 270 15.74 23.58 -12.99
N LYS A 271 16.15 23.35 -11.74
CA LYS A 271 17.47 23.81 -11.27
C LYS A 271 18.61 22.97 -11.85
N ARG A 272 18.35 21.71 -12.10
CA ARG A 272 19.32 20.78 -12.73
C ARG A 272 19.49 21.00 -14.23
N TYR A 273 18.42 21.44 -14.88
CA TYR A 273 18.38 21.68 -16.32
C TYR A 273 18.02 23.13 -16.58
N THR A 274 19.01 23.97 -16.77
CA THR A 274 18.84 25.43 -16.91
C THR A 274 18.07 25.85 -18.14
N ASP A 275 18.00 24.98 -19.16
CA ASP A 275 17.22 25.10 -20.38
C ASP A 275 15.84 24.41 -20.30
N CYS A 276 15.43 23.98 -19.08
CA CYS A 276 14.17 23.29 -18.86
C CYS A 276 12.97 24.21 -19.10
N LYS A 277 12.04 23.76 -19.91
CA LYS A 277 10.73 24.39 -20.05
C LYS A 277 9.78 23.83 -19.00
N VAL A 278 9.23 24.68 -18.15
CA VAL A 278 8.21 24.31 -17.16
C VAL A 278 6.83 24.69 -17.70
N ILE A 279 5.95 23.71 -17.82
CA ILE A 279 4.57 23.88 -18.33
C ILE A 279 3.61 23.46 -17.23
N TYR A 280 2.64 24.32 -16.88
CA TYR A 280 1.65 24.05 -15.84
C TYR A 280 0.33 23.61 -16.45
N LEU A 281 -0.14 22.41 -16.11
CA LEU A 281 -1.52 21.98 -16.38
C LEU A 281 -2.36 22.22 -15.14
N THR A 282 -3.19 23.24 -15.19
CA THR A 282 -4.06 23.66 -14.08
C THR A 282 -5.55 23.54 -14.37
N GLU A 283 -5.92 23.31 -15.64
CA GLU A 283 -7.32 23.05 -16.02
C GLU A 283 -7.69 21.61 -15.67
N ASN A 284 -8.64 21.46 -14.75
CA ASN A 284 -9.10 20.16 -14.26
C ASN A 284 -10.39 19.74 -14.97
N TYR A 285 -10.43 18.49 -15.42
CA TYR A 285 -11.55 17.87 -16.12
C TYR A 285 -12.25 16.79 -15.29
N ARG A 286 -11.83 16.62 -14.03
CA ARG A 286 -12.32 15.56 -13.14
C ARG A 286 -13.32 16.07 -12.12
N SER A 287 -12.92 17.06 -11.33
CA SER A 287 -13.61 17.50 -10.12
C SER A 287 -14.32 18.83 -10.33
N SER A 288 -15.39 19.05 -9.58
CA SER A 288 -16.09 20.34 -9.54
C SER A 288 -15.20 21.45 -8.95
N GLN A 289 -15.54 22.72 -9.22
CA GLN A 289 -14.76 23.85 -8.73
C GLN A 289 -14.78 23.95 -7.20
N GLU A 290 -15.85 23.54 -6.56
CA GLU A 290 -16.02 23.54 -5.11
C GLU A 290 -15.01 22.58 -4.43
N ILE A 291 -14.87 21.37 -4.97
CA ILE A 291 -13.87 20.38 -4.52
C ILE A 291 -12.45 20.93 -4.76
N LEU A 292 -12.22 21.55 -5.92
CA LEU A 292 -10.90 22.12 -6.21
C LEU A 292 -10.53 23.32 -5.35
N ASN A 293 -11.52 24.13 -4.93
CA ASN A 293 -11.27 25.21 -3.99
C ASN A 293 -10.72 24.68 -2.67
N LEU A 294 -11.32 23.59 -2.16
CA LEU A 294 -10.81 22.88 -0.98
C LEU A 294 -9.41 22.29 -1.23
N ALA A 295 -9.20 21.63 -2.37
CA ALA A 295 -7.89 21.07 -2.74
C ALA A 295 -6.81 22.14 -2.88
N ASN A 296 -7.13 23.30 -3.47
CA ASN A 296 -6.24 24.45 -3.58
C ASN A 296 -5.88 25.00 -2.20
N HIS A 297 -6.83 25.05 -1.28
CA HIS A 297 -6.57 25.46 0.11
C HIS A 297 -5.66 24.44 0.82
N VAL A 298 -5.94 23.14 0.73
CA VAL A 298 -5.10 22.10 1.32
C VAL A 298 -3.65 22.26 0.88
N MET A 299 -3.38 22.56 -0.39
CA MET A 299 -2.03 22.79 -0.89
C MET A 299 -1.29 23.94 -0.19
N THR A 300 -2.00 24.94 0.32
CA THR A 300 -1.36 26.08 1.02
C THR A 300 -0.73 25.69 2.36
N ASN A 301 -1.11 24.53 2.92
CA ASN A 301 -0.50 24.02 4.15
C ASN A 301 0.88 23.38 3.90
N ALA A 302 1.25 23.10 2.65
CA ALA A 302 2.55 22.53 2.35
C ALA A 302 3.65 23.60 2.46
N THR A 303 4.74 23.26 3.14
CA THR A 303 5.92 24.15 3.31
C THR A 303 6.85 24.11 2.09
N GLU A 304 6.69 23.12 1.21
CA GLU A 304 7.45 22.95 -0.03
C GLU A 304 6.52 22.51 -1.17
N GLY A 305 6.82 22.91 -2.38
CA GLY A 305 6.07 22.50 -3.57
C GLY A 305 5.90 23.65 -4.57
N TYR A 306 5.32 23.31 -5.70
CA TYR A 306 4.97 24.29 -6.73
C TYR A 306 3.60 24.91 -6.42
N GLN A 307 3.52 26.23 -6.48
CA GLN A 307 2.25 26.93 -6.38
C GLN A 307 1.41 26.66 -7.63
N LYS A 308 0.25 26.05 -7.45
CA LYS A 308 -0.72 25.73 -8.48
C LYS A 308 -2.11 26.17 -8.04
N ASN A 309 -2.92 26.62 -8.97
CA ASN A 309 -4.32 26.93 -8.71
C ASN A 309 -5.16 26.14 -9.73
N LEU A 310 -5.77 25.05 -9.29
CA LEU A 310 -6.59 24.18 -10.12
C LEU A 310 -7.93 24.87 -10.42
N ARG A 311 -8.34 24.81 -11.69
CA ARG A 311 -9.60 25.38 -12.18
C ARG A 311 -10.40 24.30 -12.88
N ALA A 312 -11.63 24.10 -12.44
CA ALA A 312 -12.53 23.13 -13.04
C ALA A 312 -13.09 23.64 -14.38
N GLN A 313 -13.55 22.71 -15.19
CA GLN A 313 -14.35 22.98 -16.39
C GLN A 313 -15.84 23.03 -16.08
N PHE A 314 -16.27 22.67 -14.87
CA PHE A 314 -17.67 22.71 -14.41
C PHE A 314 -17.75 23.01 -12.90
N SER A 315 -18.97 23.37 -12.47
CA SER A 315 -19.33 23.56 -11.05
C SER A 315 -20.50 22.63 -10.72
N SER A 316 -20.44 21.95 -9.58
CA SER A 316 -21.55 21.16 -9.07
C SER A 316 -22.58 22.02 -8.35
N GLN A 317 -22.23 23.25 -7.98
CA GLN A 317 -22.97 24.15 -7.09
C GLN A 317 -23.20 23.58 -5.68
N GLU A 318 -22.53 22.47 -5.33
CA GLU A 318 -22.55 21.85 -4.01
C GLU A 318 -21.16 21.90 -3.38
N LEU A 319 -21.07 22.46 -2.17
CA LEU A 319 -19.83 22.42 -1.39
C LEU A 319 -19.55 21.00 -0.89
N PRO A 320 -18.27 20.63 -0.66
CA PRO A 320 -17.91 19.49 0.17
C PRO A 320 -18.64 19.54 1.51
N LYS A 321 -18.97 18.38 2.09
CA LYS A 321 -19.76 18.32 3.34
C LYS A 321 -18.94 17.68 4.45
N VAL A 322 -18.91 18.33 5.61
CA VAL A 322 -18.30 17.83 6.84
C VAL A 322 -19.42 17.38 7.77
N TYR A 323 -19.34 16.12 8.24
CA TYR A 323 -20.34 15.56 9.16
C TYR A 323 -19.69 15.24 10.50
N GLY A 324 -20.04 16.01 11.54
CA GLY A 324 -19.75 15.71 12.94
C GLY A 324 -20.65 14.57 13.41
N VAL A 325 -20.08 13.48 13.90
CA VAL A 325 -20.78 12.32 14.47
C VAL A 325 -20.26 12.01 15.87
N ASN A 326 -21.00 11.23 16.68
CA ASN A 326 -20.59 11.03 18.06
C ASN A 326 -19.35 10.14 18.21
N ASP A 327 -19.28 9.06 17.44
CA ASP A 327 -18.20 8.06 17.51
C ASP A 327 -18.05 7.31 16.19
N THR A 328 -17.08 6.42 16.10
CA THR A 328 -16.77 5.61 14.90
C THR A 328 -17.92 4.66 14.52
N LYS A 329 -18.74 4.21 15.46
CA LYS A 329 -19.90 3.36 15.16
C LYS A 329 -20.99 4.17 14.47
N THR A 330 -21.34 5.33 15.03
CA THR A 330 -22.29 6.28 14.41
C THR A 330 -21.80 6.75 13.06
N GLU A 331 -20.47 6.95 12.89
CA GLU A 331 -19.84 7.24 11.62
C GLU A 331 -20.15 6.15 10.59
N ALA A 332 -19.89 4.88 10.92
CA ALA A 332 -20.09 3.75 10.02
C ALA A 332 -21.57 3.59 9.62
N GLU A 333 -22.51 3.76 10.57
CA GLU A 333 -23.96 3.71 10.32
C GLU A 333 -24.39 4.85 9.38
N PHE A 334 -23.90 6.06 9.62
CA PHE A 334 -24.19 7.22 8.76
C PHE A 334 -23.63 7.04 7.34
N VAL A 335 -22.40 6.55 7.23
CA VAL A 335 -21.74 6.30 5.94
C VAL A 335 -22.50 5.24 5.14
N LEU A 336 -22.93 4.13 5.75
CA LEU A 336 -23.76 3.13 5.10
C LEU A 336 -25.05 3.74 4.54
N ASN A 337 -25.70 4.63 5.31
CA ASN A 337 -26.93 5.29 4.87
C ASN A 337 -26.66 6.27 3.71
N ARG A 338 -25.52 6.98 3.72
CA ARG A 338 -25.12 7.86 2.58
C ARG A 338 -24.81 7.07 1.32
N ILE A 339 -24.13 5.93 1.43
CA ILE A 339 -23.88 5.03 0.29
C ILE A 339 -25.20 4.58 -0.34
N LYS A 340 -26.16 4.11 0.48
CA LYS A 340 -27.49 3.70 -0.01
C LYS A 340 -28.25 4.85 -0.65
N ALA A 341 -28.20 6.05 -0.06
CA ALA A 341 -28.85 7.24 -0.59
C ALA A 341 -28.25 7.63 -1.96
N LYS A 342 -26.91 7.64 -2.09
CA LYS A 342 -26.25 7.94 -3.37
C LYS A 342 -26.56 6.91 -4.45
N HIS A 343 -26.61 5.62 -4.07
CA HIS A 343 -27.04 4.59 -5.01
C HIS A 343 -28.49 4.77 -5.45
N ALA A 344 -29.39 5.14 -4.53
CA ALA A 344 -30.78 5.45 -4.86
C ALA A 344 -30.93 6.70 -5.76
N GLU A 345 -29.98 7.65 -5.73
CA GLU A 345 -29.87 8.77 -6.64
C GLU A 345 -29.36 8.35 -8.04
N GLY A 346 -29.00 7.08 -8.25
CA GLY A 346 -28.55 6.52 -9.52
C GLY A 346 -27.04 6.40 -9.68
N ILE A 347 -26.25 6.69 -8.65
CA ILE A 347 -24.80 6.48 -8.68
C ILE A 347 -24.50 4.99 -8.46
N PRO A 348 -23.80 4.31 -9.37
CA PRO A 348 -23.44 2.90 -9.18
C PRO A 348 -22.45 2.75 -8.00
N TYR A 349 -22.48 1.61 -7.32
CA TYR A 349 -21.60 1.36 -6.16
C TYR A 349 -20.12 1.46 -6.53
N ASN A 350 -19.73 1.01 -7.72
CA ASN A 350 -18.35 1.09 -8.20
C ASN A 350 -17.86 2.51 -8.51
N ASP A 351 -18.75 3.52 -8.49
CA ASP A 351 -18.38 4.95 -8.58
C ASP A 351 -18.53 5.68 -7.22
N ILE A 352 -18.71 4.91 -6.12
CA ILE A 352 -18.68 5.39 -4.74
C ILE A 352 -17.46 4.79 -4.04
N CYS A 353 -16.63 5.64 -3.42
CA CYS A 353 -15.44 5.23 -2.71
C CYS A 353 -15.41 5.75 -1.28
N VAL A 354 -15.11 4.85 -0.33
CA VAL A 354 -14.81 5.23 1.06
C VAL A 354 -13.31 5.19 1.26
N LEU A 355 -12.74 6.31 1.66
CA LEU A 355 -11.31 6.50 1.89
C LEU A 355 -10.97 6.59 3.36
N TYR A 356 -9.82 6.08 3.71
CA TYR A 356 -9.27 6.15 5.06
C TYR A 356 -7.73 6.18 5.03
N ARG A 357 -7.12 6.73 6.09
CA ARG A 357 -5.66 6.79 6.24
C ARG A 357 -5.07 5.43 6.59
N ASN A 358 -5.74 4.69 7.48
CA ASN A 358 -5.32 3.39 7.99
C ASN A 358 -6.44 2.36 7.89
N SER A 359 -6.10 1.10 7.60
CA SER A 359 -7.10 0.04 7.34
C SER A 359 -8.03 -0.27 8.50
N PHE A 360 -7.65 0.01 9.76
CA PHE A 360 -8.52 -0.25 10.90
C PHE A 360 -9.77 0.64 10.92
N GLN A 361 -9.72 1.82 10.32
CA GLN A 361 -10.83 2.77 10.28
C GLN A 361 -12.04 2.26 9.50
N SER A 362 -11.85 1.31 8.58
CA SER A 362 -12.94 0.72 7.78
C SER A 362 -13.67 -0.43 8.47
N TYR A 363 -13.21 -0.95 9.62
CA TYR A 363 -13.69 -2.24 10.13
C TYR A 363 -15.16 -2.22 10.55
N GLU A 364 -15.59 -1.20 11.30
CA GLU A 364 -17.00 -1.04 11.67
C GLU A 364 -17.89 -0.96 10.43
N LEU A 365 -17.45 -0.22 9.42
CA LEU A 365 -18.17 -0.12 8.16
C LEU A 365 -18.20 -1.45 7.40
N GLU A 366 -17.08 -2.19 7.34
CA GLU A 366 -17.03 -3.52 6.70
C GLU A 366 -18.06 -4.47 7.33
N VAL A 367 -18.16 -4.44 8.65
CA VAL A 367 -19.16 -5.23 9.40
C VAL A 367 -20.58 -4.87 8.97
N LEU A 368 -20.91 -3.57 8.92
CA LEU A 368 -22.24 -3.10 8.54
C LEU A 368 -22.56 -3.38 7.07
N LEU A 369 -21.58 -3.28 6.17
CA LEU A 369 -21.75 -3.61 4.75
C LEU A 369 -22.07 -5.09 4.56
N ASN A 370 -21.32 -5.97 5.22
CA ASN A 370 -21.58 -7.41 5.19
C ASN A 370 -22.98 -7.74 5.72
N LYS A 371 -23.37 -7.16 6.86
CA LYS A 371 -24.72 -7.31 7.44
C LYS A 371 -25.82 -6.81 6.51
N ALA A 372 -25.55 -5.74 5.77
CA ALA A 372 -26.49 -5.19 4.77
C ALA A 372 -26.48 -5.96 3.44
N GLY A 373 -25.61 -6.95 3.24
CA GLY A 373 -25.47 -7.70 2.00
C GLY A 373 -24.92 -6.87 0.84
N LEU A 374 -24.15 -5.81 1.15
CA LEU A 374 -23.53 -4.94 0.14
C LEU A 374 -22.10 -5.40 -0.14
N ASP A 375 -21.86 -5.86 -1.36
CA ASP A 375 -20.53 -6.27 -1.80
C ASP A 375 -19.59 -5.08 -1.96
N PHE A 376 -18.33 -5.26 -1.56
CA PHE A 376 -17.31 -4.23 -1.70
C PHE A 376 -15.96 -4.82 -2.12
N GLU A 377 -15.17 -4.00 -2.80
CA GLU A 377 -13.78 -4.27 -3.13
C GLU A 377 -12.86 -3.42 -2.23
N LYS A 378 -11.85 -4.04 -1.62
CA LYS A 378 -10.93 -3.35 -0.72
C LYS A 378 -9.54 -3.24 -1.34
N TYR A 379 -9.09 -1.99 -1.54
CA TYR A 379 -7.73 -1.68 -1.96
C TYR A 379 -6.87 -1.25 -0.77
N GLY A 380 -5.79 -1.97 -0.55
CA GLY A 380 -4.89 -1.74 0.57
C GLY A 380 -5.40 -2.34 1.88
N GLY A 381 -4.59 -3.20 2.47
CA GLY A 381 -4.93 -3.96 3.67
C GLY A 381 -5.59 -5.30 3.38
N ILE A 382 -5.78 -6.08 4.44
CA ILE A 382 -6.45 -7.39 4.43
C ILE A 382 -7.90 -7.15 4.88
N ARG A 383 -8.87 -7.80 4.24
CA ARG A 383 -10.26 -7.77 4.71
C ARG A 383 -10.33 -8.22 6.16
N PHE A 384 -11.26 -7.65 6.93
CA PHE A 384 -11.40 -7.92 8.36
C PHE A 384 -11.47 -9.43 8.65
N LEU A 385 -12.37 -10.16 7.99
CA LEU A 385 -12.56 -11.59 8.18
C LEU A 385 -11.40 -12.47 7.66
N ASP A 386 -10.52 -11.91 6.82
CA ASP A 386 -9.34 -12.62 6.29
C ASP A 386 -8.11 -12.50 7.19
N ARG A 387 -8.17 -11.69 8.23
CA ARG A 387 -7.06 -11.48 9.16
C ARG A 387 -6.71 -12.76 9.90
N ALA A 388 -5.41 -12.97 10.12
CA ALA A 388 -4.90 -14.19 10.73
C ALA A 388 -5.52 -14.46 12.11
N HIS A 389 -5.55 -13.45 12.98
CA HIS A 389 -6.10 -13.58 14.35
C HIS A 389 -7.62 -13.79 14.36
N ILE A 390 -8.36 -13.20 13.41
CA ILE A 390 -9.79 -13.45 13.26
C ILE A 390 -10.03 -14.91 12.83
N LYS A 391 -9.29 -15.38 11.82
CA LYS A 391 -9.35 -16.79 11.40
C LYS A 391 -8.91 -17.76 12.50
N ASP A 392 -7.98 -17.34 13.37
CA ASP A 392 -7.57 -18.15 14.53
C ASP A 392 -8.70 -18.30 15.53
N VAL A 393 -9.42 -17.23 15.84
CA VAL A 393 -10.59 -17.26 16.73
C VAL A 393 -11.75 -18.03 16.10
N LEU A 394 -12.07 -17.79 14.82
CA LEU A 394 -13.10 -18.54 14.11
C LEU A 394 -12.81 -20.06 14.05
N ALA A 395 -11.54 -20.47 14.08
CA ALA A 395 -11.18 -21.88 14.12
C ALA A 395 -11.72 -22.60 15.37
N PHE A 396 -11.86 -21.92 16.52
CA PHE A 396 -12.51 -22.52 17.70
C PHE A 396 -13.99 -22.80 17.44
N LEU A 397 -14.74 -21.90 16.85
CA LEU A 397 -16.12 -22.15 16.48
C LEU A 397 -16.25 -23.24 15.40
N ARG A 398 -15.28 -23.33 14.49
CA ARG A 398 -15.25 -24.37 13.44
C ARG A 398 -15.10 -25.76 14.04
N ILE A 399 -14.21 -25.98 15.02
CA ILE A 399 -14.12 -27.28 15.71
C ILE A 399 -15.33 -27.57 16.61
N TYR A 400 -15.97 -26.52 17.15
CA TYR A 400 -17.21 -26.69 17.91
C TYR A 400 -18.36 -27.17 17.01
N THR A 401 -18.52 -26.59 15.80
CA THR A 401 -19.57 -27.00 14.86
C THR A 401 -19.21 -28.25 14.06
N ASN A 402 -17.92 -28.44 13.76
CA ASN A 402 -17.40 -29.59 13.03
C ASN A 402 -16.09 -30.09 13.64
N PRO A 403 -16.14 -31.04 14.59
CA PRO A 403 -14.93 -31.62 15.20
C PRO A 403 -13.99 -32.30 14.20
N SER A 404 -14.45 -32.61 12.98
CA SER A 404 -13.65 -33.21 11.91
C SER A 404 -12.89 -32.19 11.03
N ASP A 405 -12.88 -30.92 11.40
CA ASP A 405 -12.15 -29.87 10.66
C ASP A 405 -10.63 -29.89 10.96
N GLU A 406 -9.86 -30.68 10.17
CA GLU A 406 -8.41 -30.81 10.33
C GLU A 406 -7.70 -29.45 10.27
N LEU A 407 -8.14 -28.55 9.40
CA LEU A 407 -7.51 -27.24 9.23
C LEU A 407 -7.69 -26.35 10.45
N ALA A 408 -8.87 -26.36 11.05
CA ALA A 408 -9.16 -25.63 12.28
C ALA A 408 -8.33 -26.16 13.45
N TRP A 409 -8.25 -27.47 13.63
CA TRP A 409 -7.36 -28.10 14.62
C TRP A 409 -5.91 -27.72 14.42
N PHE A 410 -5.40 -27.85 13.19
CA PHE A 410 -4.03 -27.50 12.85
C PHE A 410 -3.71 -26.04 13.21
N ARG A 411 -4.64 -25.14 12.94
CA ARG A 411 -4.49 -23.72 13.21
C ARG A 411 -4.42 -23.41 14.71
N ILE A 412 -5.35 -23.94 15.48
CA ILE A 412 -5.40 -23.74 16.95
C ILE A 412 -4.16 -24.32 17.63
N LEU A 413 -3.72 -25.51 17.25
CA LEU A 413 -2.54 -26.15 17.83
C LEU A 413 -1.27 -25.31 17.64
N GLN A 414 -1.12 -24.62 16.51
CA GLN A 414 0.04 -23.77 16.25
C GLN A 414 0.11 -22.50 17.11
N LEU A 415 -0.96 -22.10 17.78
CA LEU A 415 -0.94 -20.97 18.72
C LEU A 415 -0.05 -21.24 19.94
N HIS A 416 0.29 -22.50 20.20
CA HIS A 416 0.96 -22.91 21.41
C HIS A 416 2.46 -23.07 21.24
N ILE A 417 3.23 -22.58 22.23
CA ILE A 417 4.69 -22.65 22.24
C ILE A 417 5.15 -24.10 22.16
N GLY A 418 6.06 -24.36 21.23
CA GLY A 418 6.70 -25.68 21.06
C GLY A 418 5.92 -26.65 20.19
N ILE A 419 4.76 -26.26 19.68
CA ILE A 419 4.00 -27.03 18.71
C ILE A 419 4.28 -26.50 17.29
N GLY A 420 5.23 -27.11 16.61
CA GLY A 420 5.54 -26.78 15.20
C GLY A 420 4.59 -27.47 14.22
N LYS A 421 4.65 -27.08 12.94
CA LYS A 421 3.75 -27.53 11.86
C LYS A 421 3.60 -29.06 11.76
N VAL A 422 4.71 -29.80 11.84
CA VAL A 422 4.68 -31.27 11.73
C VAL A 422 3.92 -31.89 12.91
N TYR A 423 4.17 -31.37 14.10
CA TYR A 423 3.55 -31.88 15.31
C TYR A 423 2.06 -31.49 15.37
N ALA A 424 1.71 -30.25 15.05
CA ALA A 424 0.32 -29.81 14.93
C ALA A 424 -0.49 -30.71 13.98
N ARG A 425 0.08 -31.03 12.80
CA ARG A 425 -0.58 -31.93 11.82
C ARG A 425 -0.80 -33.35 12.38
N ASN A 426 0.17 -33.87 13.13
CA ASN A 426 0.06 -35.21 13.72
C ASN A 426 -1.02 -35.26 14.81
N ILE A 427 -1.10 -34.23 15.66
CA ILE A 427 -2.15 -34.13 16.68
C ILE A 427 -3.52 -33.92 16.03
N SER A 428 -3.65 -32.99 15.07
CA SER A 428 -4.93 -32.74 14.40
C SER A 428 -5.52 -34.02 13.80
N ARG A 429 -4.73 -34.82 13.10
CA ARG A 429 -5.19 -36.12 12.57
C ARG A 429 -5.65 -37.09 13.66
N LYS A 430 -4.94 -37.10 14.78
CA LYS A 430 -5.35 -37.95 15.91
C LYS A 430 -6.63 -37.46 16.60
N CYS A 431 -6.83 -36.14 16.67
CA CYS A 431 -8.10 -35.58 17.15
C CYS A 431 -9.27 -35.93 16.21
N LEU A 432 -9.03 -36.06 14.88
CA LEU A 432 -10.05 -36.51 13.94
C LEU A 432 -10.40 -38.01 14.15
N GLU A 433 -9.41 -38.83 14.49
CA GLU A 433 -9.56 -40.29 14.66
C GLU A 433 -10.17 -40.65 16.02
N TYR A 434 -9.77 -39.97 17.08
CA TYR A 434 -10.08 -40.31 18.49
C TYR A 434 -10.85 -39.24 19.25
N GLY A 435 -11.22 -38.16 18.60
CA GLY A 435 -11.84 -37.00 19.27
C GLY A 435 -10.84 -36.11 20.03
N PRO A 436 -11.34 -35.02 20.66
CA PRO A 436 -10.52 -34.11 21.46
C PRO A 436 -9.90 -34.79 22.69
N GLU A 437 -10.40 -35.94 23.13
CA GLU A 437 -9.85 -36.75 24.23
C GLU A 437 -8.41 -37.17 23.99
N TYR A 438 -7.99 -37.31 22.71
CA TYR A 438 -6.61 -37.59 22.37
C TYR A 438 -5.62 -36.53 22.90
N LEU A 439 -6.08 -35.29 23.09
CA LEU A 439 -5.25 -34.24 23.70
C LEU A 439 -4.78 -34.60 25.12
N ILE A 440 -5.58 -35.34 25.89
CA ILE A 440 -5.19 -35.83 27.22
C ILE A 440 -4.08 -36.87 27.09
N ASP A 441 -4.24 -37.83 26.20
CA ASP A 441 -3.24 -38.87 25.98
C ASP A 441 -1.90 -38.29 25.53
N ASP A 442 -1.93 -37.27 24.69
CA ASP A 442 -0.71 -36.60 24.21
C ASP A 442 -0.05 -35.73 25.30
N CYS A 443 -0.85 -35.03 26.14
CA CYS A 443 -0.31 -34.19 27.21
C CYS A 443 0.47 -35.00 28.24
N HIS A 444 0.08 -36.24 28.53
CA HIS A 444 0.80 -37.13 29.46
C HIS A 444 2.15 -37.64 28.89
N LYS A 445 2.24 -37.76 27.57
CA LYS A 445 3.46 -38.24 26.88
C LYS A 445 4.55 -37.17 26.73
N ARG A 446 4.23 -35.89 26.90
CA ARG A 446 5.12 -34.78 26.51
C ARG A 446 5.27 -33.70 27.61
N LYS A 447 6.34 -33.76 28.39
CA LYS A 447 6.64 -32.81 29.49
C LYS A 447 6.76 -31.35 29.07
N LYS A 448 7.14 -31.05 27.81
CA LYS A 448 7.52 -29.70 27.38
C LYS A 448 6.34 -28.78 27.04
N TYR A 449 5.26 -29.31 26.49
CA TYR A 449 4.06 -28.56 26.06
C TYR A 449 2.74 -29.21 26.48
N GLY A 450 2.80 -30.31 27.25
CA GLY A 450 1.60 -30.99 27.75
C GLY A 450 0.66 -30.08 28.54
N VAL A 451 1.23 -29.10 29.28
CA VAL A 451 0.42 -28.10 30.00
C VAL A 451 -0.41 -27.22 29.05
N HIS A 452 0.12 -26.87 27.86
CA HIS A 452 -0.62 -26.06 26.89
C HIS A 452 -1.74 -26.88 26.22
N ILE A 453 -1.44 -28.11 25.87
CA ILE A 453 -2.42 -29.04 25.28
C ILE A 453 -3.53 -29.34 26.31
N ARG A 454 -3.19 -29.54 27.57
CA ARG A 454 -4.18 -29.72 28.64
C ARG A 454 -5.12 -28.53 28.76
N LYS A 455 -4.60 -27.31 28.76
CA LYS A 455 -5.41 -26.08 28.79
C LYS A 455 -6.33 -25.96 27.59
N LEU A 456 -5.88 -26.37 26.40
CA LEU A 456 -6.72 -26.39 25.21
C LEU A 456 -7.88 -27.40 25.38
N TYR A 457 -7.58 -28.59 25.89
CA TYR A 457 -8.60 -29.58 26.18
C TYR A 457 -9.62 -29.06 27.20
N ASP A 458 -9.16 -28.49 28.33
CA ASP A 458 -10.00 -27.92 29.37
C ASP A 458 -10.90 -26.79 28.82
N GLU A 459 -10.40 -25.96 27.91
CA GLU A 459 -11.18 -24.95 27.19
C GLU A 459 -12.29 -25.58 26.36
N ILE A 460 -11.97 -26.59 25.54
CA ILE A 460 -12.94 -27.28 24.68
C ILE A 460 -14.02 -27.98 25.52
N GLN A 461 -13.64 -28.65 26.60
CA GLN A 461 -14.58 -29.29 27.51
C GLN A 461 -15.52 -28.28 28.23
N SER A 462 -15.05 -27.06 28.43
CA SER A 462 -15.83 -25.98 29.02
C SER A 462 -17.02 -25.54 28.17
N TRP A 463 -17.09 -25.93 26.90
CA TRP A 463 -18.16 -25.52 25.96
C TRP A 463 -19.43 -26.34 26.12
N GLU A 464 -19.38 -27.50 26.81
CA GLU A 464 -20.53 -28.36 27.01
C GLU A 464 -21.67 -27.61 27.71
N GLY A 465 -22.85 -27.60 27.09
CA GLY A 465 -24.05 -26.92 27.61
C GLY A 465 -24.06 -25.39 27.53
N LYS A 466 -23.09 -24.75 26.86
CA LYS A 466 -23.03 -23.31 26.64
C LYS A 466 -23.63 -22.87 25.33
N GLU A 467 -24.19 -21.66 25.30
CA GLU A 467 -24.60 -20.97 24.11
C GLU A 467 -23.38 -20.54 23.28
N PHE A 468 -23.53 -20.45 21.94
CA PHE A 468 -22.40 -20.16 21.05
C PHE A 468 -21.70 -18.82 21.33
N LEU A 469 -22.42 -17.79 21.78
CA LEU A 469 -21.84 -16.51 22.17
C LEU A 469 -20.94 -16.63 23.41
N GLU A 470 -21.29 -17.49 24.37
CA GLU A 470 -20.44 -17.77 25.52
C GLU A 470 -19.19 -18.55 25.10
N ILE A 471 -19.34 -19.49 24.16
CA ILE A 471 -18.23 -20.25 23.59
C ILE A 471 -17.29 -19.30 22.84
N LEU A 472 -17.82 -18.42 21.99
CA LEU A 472 -17.01 -17.43 21.28
C LEU A 472 -16.26 -16.52 22.26
N LYS A 473 -16.94 -16.01 23.29
CA LYS A 473 -16.33 -15.16 24.33
C LYS A 473 -15.22 -15.89 25.09
N SER A 474 -15.44 -17.15 25.47
CA SER A 474 -14.44 -18.01 26.12
C SER A 474 -13.24 -18.24 25.22
N SER A 475 -13.47 -18.60 23.96
CA SER A 475 -12.43 -18.84 22.95
C SER A 475 -11.59 -17.59 22.66
N CYS A 476 -12.21 -16.42 22.59
CA CYS A 476 -11.53 -15.14 22.44
C CYS A 476 -10.60 -14.85 23.64
N ALA A 477 -11.10 -15.06 24.86
CA ALA A 477 -10.30 -14.88 26.08
C ALA A 477 -9.13 -15.88 26.14
N TYR A 478 -9.39 -17.14 25.76
CA TYR A 478 -8.36 -18.17 25.68
C TYR A 478 -7.28 -17.83 24.64
N TYR A 479 -7.69 -17.38 23.44
CA TYR A 479 -6.78 -16.95 22.38
C TYR A 479 -5.88 -15.81 22.85
N ALA A 480 -6.47 -14.73 23.38
CA ALA A 480 -5.71 -13.56 23.84
C ALA A 480 -4.69 -13.94 24.93
N LYS A 481 -5.10 -14.75 25.91
CA LYS A 481 -4.24 -15.23 27.00
C LYS A 481 -3.12 -16.16 26.48
N THR A 482 -3.42 -17.03 25.53
CA THR A 482 -2.44 -17.96 24.93
C THR A 482 -1.40 -17.19 24.16
N LEU A 483 -1.82 -16.19 23.37
CA LEU A 483 -0.91 -15.37 22.58
C LEU A 483 -0.03 -14.47 23.46
N GLU A 484 -0.62 -13.86 24.50
CA GLU A 484 0.12 -13.06 25.49
C GLU A 484 1.20 -13.90 26.20
N ASN A 485 0.87 -15.11 26.64
CA ASN A 485 1.82 -16.04 27.23
C ASN A 485 2.91 -16.45 26.24
N THR A 486 2.55 -16.61 24.97
CA THR A 486 3.50 -16.94 23.90
C THR A 486 4.49 -15.80 23.67
N ILE A 487 4.00 -14.56 23.60
CA ILE A 487 4.84 -13.36 23.45
C ILE A 487 5.75 -13.18 24.67
N ARG A 488 5.23 -13.29 25.88
CA ARG A 488 6.00 -13.12 27.12
C ARG A 488 7.10 -14.17 27.31
N ASN A 489 6.84 -15.42 26.90
CA ASN A 489 7.74 -16.56 27.09
C ASN A 489 8.61 -16.88 25.86
N LYS A 490 8.34 -16.26 24.70
CA LYS A 490 9.20 -16.38 23.54
C LYS A 490 10.54 -15.71 23.87
N LYS A 491 11.64 -16.40 23.62
CA LYS A 491 12.98 -15.79 23.65
C LYS A 491 13.03 -14.77 22.52
N VAL A 492 12.68 -13.53 22.81
CA VAL A 492 12.73 -12.41 21.88
C VAL A 492 14.07 -11.73 22.04
N ASP A 493 14.66 -11.31 20.93
CA ASP A 493 16.02 -10.78 20.90
C ASP A 493 16.13 -9.37 21.53
N SER A 494 14.98 -8.67 21.73
CA SER A 494 14.95 -7.37 22.42
C SER A 494 13.63 -7.12 23.17
N GLU A 495 13.68 -6.25 24.17
CA GLU A 495 12.50 -5.81 24.91
C GLU A 495 11.53 -5.01 24.04
N SER A 496 12.07 -4.24 23.06
CA SER A 496 11.26 -3.50 22.08
C SER A 496 10.47 -4.40 21.11
N ASP A 497 11.01 -5.58 20.72
CA ASP A 497 10.26 -6.54 19.88
C ASP A 497 9.11 -7.18 20.67
N ARG A 498 9.30 -7.30 21.99
CA ARG A 498 8.25 -7.76 22.89
C ARG A 498 7.16 -6.70 23.05
N GLU A 499 7.54 -5.43 23.20
CA GLU A 499 6.60 -4.32 23.30
C GLU A 499 5.80 -4.15 22.00
N GLU A 500 6.44 -4.24 20.84
CA GLU A 500 5.76 -4.20 19.53
C GLU A 500 4.76 -5.36 19.39
N SER A 501 5.18 -6.58 19.77
CA SER A 501 4.30 -7.77 19.75
C SER A 501 3.12 -7.65 20.74
N LEU A 502 3.31 -6.98 21.88
CA LEU A 502 2.22 -6.71 22.82
C LEU A 502 1.27 -5.62 22.31
N GLN A 503 1.78 -4.60 21.62
CA GLN A 503 0.95 -3.59 20.95
C GLN A 503 0.11 -4.21 19.81
N ASP A 504 0.69 -5.14 19.05
CA ASP A 504 -0.06 -5.90 18.03
C ASP A 504 -1.14 -6.77 18.67
N LEU A 505 -0.86 -7.37 19.84
CA LEU A 505 -1.87 -8.13 20.58
C LEU A 505 -3.02 -7.24 21.06
N GLU A 506 -2.77 -6.02 21.53
CA GLU A 506 -3.84 -5.11 21.93
C GLU A 506 -4.72 -4.73 20.73
N ARG A 507 -4.14 -4.44 19.56
CA ARG A 507 -4.89 -4.23 18.31
C ARG A 507 -5.74 -5.46 17.93
N ASN A 508 -5.17 -6.66 18.06
CA ASN A 508 -5.90 -7.90 17.77
C ASN A 508 -7.08 -8.11 18.75
N LYS A 509 -6.98 -7.68 20.01
CA LYS A 509 -8.07 -7.75 20.98
C LYS A 509 -9.25 -6.84 20.59
N GLU A 510 -8.97 -5.68 20.00
CA GLU A 510 -10.01 -4.78 19.47
C GLU A 510 -10.76 -5.43 18.32
N ASP A 511 -10.05 -5.97 17.34
CA ASP A 511 -10.67 -6.72 16.25
C ASP A 511 -11.53 -7.88 16.76
N ILE A 512 -11.06 -8.59 17.79
CA ILE A 512 -11.80 -9.67 18.43
C ILE A 512 -13.08 -9.15 19.11
N THR A 513 -13.04 -7.94 19.68
CA THR A 513 -14.23 -7.31 20.25
C THR A 513 -15.27 -7.01 19.17
N ILE A 514 -14.84 -6.48 18.02
CA ILE A 514 -15.72 -6.27 16.85
C ILE A 514 -16.33 -7.60 16.40
N LEU A 515 -15.52 -8.67 16.31
CA LEU A 515 -16.01 -10.01 15.95
C LEU A 515 -17.09 -10.52 16.92
N GLN A 516 -16.93 -10.27 18.21
CA GLN A 516 -17.94 -10.65 19.23
C GLN A 516 -19.24 -9.85 19.08
N GLU A 517 -19.15 -8.56 18.75
CA GLU A 517 -20.34 -7.74 18.49
C GLU A 517 -21.08 -8.24 17.24
N MET A 518 -20.34 -8.56 16.15
CA MET A 518 -20.93 -9.16 14.94
C MET A 518 -21.71 -10.43 15.25
N ALA A 519 -21.16 -11.29 16.11
CA ALA A 519 -21.76 -12.59 16.41
C ALA A 519 -23.13 -12.49 17.11
N LYS A 520 -23.42 -11.39 17.80
CA LYS A 520 -24.70 -11.18 18.51
C LYS A 520 -25.92 -11.16 17.59
N ASP A 521 -25.72 -10.90 16.32
CA ASP A 521 -26.79 -10.83 15.32
C ASP A 521 -27.18 -12.21 14.74
N TYR A 522 -26.56 -13.29 15.22
CA TYR A 522 -26.77 -14.65 14.70
C TYR A 522 -27.26 -15.60 15.80
N ASP A 523 -28.18 -16.48 15.43
CA ASP A 523 -28.82 -17.42 16.36
C ASP A 523 -27.96 -18.67 16.64
N SER A 524 -26.91 -18.92 15.86
CA SER A 524 -26.06 -20.09 16.02
C SER A 524 -24.64 -19.90 15.47
N ALA A 525 -23.69 -20.66 16.00
CA ALA A 525 -22.32 -20.69 15.51
C ALA A 525 -22.22 -21.04 14.02
N LEU A 526 -23.04 -21.98 13.55
CA LEU A 526 -23.06 -22.38 12.14
C LEU A 526 -23.53 -21.24 11.24
N ALA A 527 -24.63 -20.59 11.60
CA ALA A 527 -25.15 -19.42 10.84
C ALA A 527 -24.12 -18.28 10.79
N PHE A 528 -23.42 -18.04 11.89
CA PHE A 528 -22.34 -17.03 11.95
C PHE A 528 -21.14 -17.43 11.06
N LEU A 529 -20.68 -18.69 11.13
CA LEU A 529 -19.58 -19.19 10.29
C LEU A 529 -19.93 -19.18 8.81
N ASP A 530 -21.16 -19.57 8.46
CA ASP A 530 -21.66 -19.55 7.08
C ASP A 530 -21.65 -18.12 6.53
N ALA A 531 -22.16 -17.15 7.31
CA ALA A 531 -22.14 -15.75 6.92
C ALA A 531 -20.70 -15.24 6.70
N THR A 532 -19.77 -15.54 7.65
CA THR A 532 -18.37 -15.12 7.52
C THR A 532 -17.62 -15.80 6.36
N THR A 533 -18.07 -16.97 5.93
CA THR A 533 -17.43 -17.76 4.83
C THR A 533 -18.04 -17.45 3.47
N LEU A 534 -19.38 -17.34 3.38
CA LEU A 534 -20.10 -17.04 2.14
C LEU A 534 -19.81 -15.63 1.63
N ASP A 535 -19.61 -14.68 2.54
CA ASP A 535 -19.18 -13.31 2.17
C ASP A 535 -17.79 -13.29 1.52
N ALA A 536 -16.91 -14.22 1.87
CA ALA A 536 -15.61 -14.40 1.22
C ALA A 536 -15.70 -15.01 -0.19
N THR A 537 -16.76 -15.77 -0.49
CA THR A 537 -16.93 -16.48 -1.78
C THR A 537 -17.78 -15.73 -2.80
N LYS A 538 -18.69 -14.86 -2.38
CA LYS A 538 -19.53 -14.04 -3.28
C LYS A 538 -18.75 -13.05 -4.15
N SER A 539 -17.49 -12.78 -3.82
CA SER A 539 -16.64 -11.82 -4.54
C SER A 539 -16.18 -12.26 -5.94
N LYS A 540 -16.59 -13.43 -6.45
CA LYS A 540 -16.13 -13.97 -7.75
C LYS A 540 -17.15 -13.92 -8.89
N GLU A 541 -18.41 -13.59 -8.66
CA GLU A 541 -19.46 -13.74 -9.70
C GLU A 541 -20.06 -12.44 -10.25
N ASN A 542 -19.82 -11.26 -9.63
CA ASN A 542 -20.28 -9.97 -10.17
C ASN A 542 -19.17 -8.93 -10.05
N GLU A 543 -18.37 -8.75 -11.10
CA GLU A 543 -17.25 -7.78 -11.12
C GLU A 543 -17.67 -6.33 -11.38
N GLU A 544 -18.96 -6.04 -11.66
CA GLU A 544 -19.34 -4.78 -12.30
C GLU A 544 -19.89 -3.68 -11.37
N ASP A 545 -20.46 -3.96 -10.21
CA ASP A 545 -21.02 -2.92 -9.34
C ASP A 545 -20.74 -3.14 -7.84
N LYS A 546 -19.48 -2.98 -7.42
CA LYS A 546 -19.04 -3.13 -6.03
C LYS A 546 -18.57 -1.82 -5.45
N LEU A 547 -19.01 -1.52 -4.22
CA LEU A 547 -18.49 -0.40 -3.44
C LEU A 547 -16.97 -0.50 -3.27
N VAL A 548 -16.28 0.62 -3.34
CA VAL A 548 -14.83 0.67 -3.15
C VAL A 548 -14.46 1.17 -1.76
N LEU A 549 -13.72 0.36 -1.02
CA LEU A 549 -13.05 0.74 0.24
C LEU A 549 -11.54 0.83 -0.01
N SER A 550 -10.90 1.94 0.35
CA SER A 550 -9.47 2.07 0.05
C SER A 550 -8.71 2.94 1.04
N THR A 551 -7.44 2.58 1.26
CA THR A 551 -6.52 3.56 1.84
C THR A 551 -6.22 4.67 0.84
N ILE A 552 -5.94 5.88 1.35
CA ILE A 552 -5.55 7.04 0.52
C ILE A 552 -4.36 6.70 -0.40
N HIS A 553 -3.43 5.87 0.07
CA HIS A 553 -2.27 5.45 -0.72
C HIS A 553 -2.63 4.54 -1.90
N SER A 554 -3.54 3.60 -1.67
CA SER A 554 -3.88 2.59 -2.68
C SER A 554 -4.82 3.10 -3.76
N ILE A 555 -5.54 4.21 -3.49
CA ILE A 555 -6.50 4.81 -4.42
C ILE A 555 -5.85 5.75 -5.43
N LYS A 556 -4.56 6.07 -5.25
CA LYS A 556 -3.87 6.99 -6.15
C LYS A 556 -3.99 6.53 -7.60
N GLY A 557 -4.35 7.47 -8.49
CA GLY A 557 -4.59 7.20 -9.91
C GLY A 557 -6.05 6.93 -10.28
N LEU A 558 -6.90 6.55 -9.31
CA LEU A 558 -8.34 6.32 -9.54
C LEU A 558 -9.17 7.56 -9.22
N GLU A 559 -10.46 7.55 -9.60
CA GLU A 559 -11.40 8.66 -9.42
C GLU A 559 -12.82 8.14 -9.34
N TYR A 560 -13.67 8.77 -8.53
CA TYR A 560 -15.03 8.32 -8.24
C TYR A 560 -16.00 9.50 -8.25
N ASP A 561 -17.26 9.25 -8.56
CA ASP A 561 -18.30 10.27 -8.47
C ASP A 561 -18.41 10.81 -7.06
N THR A 562 -18.56 9.89 -6.10
CA THR A 562 -18.74 10.20 -4.68
C THR A 562 -17.58 9.61 -3.86
N VAL A 563 -16.96 10.46 -3.06
CA VAL A 563 -15.90 10.05 -2.11
C VAL A 563 -16.33 10.38 -0.69
N ILE A 564 -16.15 9.44 0.22
CA ILE A 564 -16.41 9.58 1.65
C ILE A 564 -15.09 9.35 2.38
N LEU A 565 -14.54 10.38 3.04
CA LEU A 565 -13.31 10.31 3.82
C LEU A 565 -13.65 10.10 5.29
N LEU A 566 -13.24 8.95 5.85
CA LEU A 566 -13.41 8.61 7.27
C LEU A 566 -12.36 9.33 8.14
N ASP A 567 -12.73 9.60 9.39
CA ASP A 567 -11.86 10.17 10.42
C ASP A 567 -11.01 11.36 9.89
N CYS A 568 -11.67 12.35 9.31
CA CYS A 568 -11.01 13.59 8.84
C CYS A 568 -10.66 14.49 10.03
N ILE A 569 -9.84 13.96 10.94
CA ILE A 569 -9.50 14.58 12.23
C ILE A 569 -8.00 14.69 12.44
N ASP A 570 -7.60 15.65 13.29
CA ASP A 570 -6.23 15.75 13.79
C ASP A 570 -5.84 14.45 14.51
N GLU A 571 -4.54 14.15 14.56
CA GLU A 571 -3.93 12.89 15.00
C GLU A 571 -4.12 11.69 14.07
N ILE A 572 -5.02 11.76 13.09
CA ILE A 572 -5.20 10.75 12.04
C ILE A 572 -4.77 11.30 10.69
N LEU A 573 -5.29 12.46 10.29
CA LEU A 573 -4.92 13.18 9.07
C LEU A 573 -4.91 14.70 9.34
N PRO A 574 -3.79 15.28 9.80
CA PRO A 574 -2.45 14.71 9.94
C PRO A 574 -2.30 13.68 11.06
N SER A 575 -1.35 12.78 10.89
CA SER A 575 -0.95 11.87 11.96
C SER A 575 -0.23 12.64 13.08
N ALA A 576 -0.60 12.42 14.35
CA ALA A 576 0.05 13.05 15.51
C ALA A 576 1.59 12.96 15.49
N ARG A 577 2.11 11.87 14.88
CA ARG A 577 3.55 11.63 14.74
C ARG A 577 4.25 12.64 13.85
N TYR A 578 3.54 13.24 12.90
CA TYR A 578 4.12 14.09 11.85
C TYR A 578 3.85 15.56 12.04
N ILE A 579 2.96 15.93 12.96
CA ILE A 579 2.63 17.32 13.23
C ILE A 579 3.91 18.12 13.59
N GLY A 580 4.20 19.15 12.78
CA GLY A 580 5.39 19.99 12.95
C GLY A 580 6.71 19.35 12.54
N SER A 581 6.69 18.16 11.91
CA SER A 581 7.86 17.51 11.35
C SER A 581 7.94 17.72 9.81
N PRO A 582 9.09 17.46 9.17
CA PRO A 582 9.18 17.46 7.70
C PRO A 582 8.24 16.45 7.01
N GLU A 583 7.77 15.45 7.74
CA GLU A 583 6.80 14.45 7.28
C GLU A 583 5.37 14.99 7.24
N ASP A 584 5.06 16.10 7.87
CA ASP A 584 3.77 16.78 7.81
C ASP A 584 3.38 17.10 6.35
N ASN A 585 4.33 17.49 5.51
CA ASN A 585 4.10 17.68 4.08
C ASN A 585 3.55 16.42 3.37
N GLU A 586 3.90 15.20 3.82
CA GLU A 586 3.35 13.96 3.25
C GLU A 586 1.87 13.80 3.60
N ASP A 587 1.47 14.14 4.82
CA ASP A 587 0.06 14.07 5.22
C ASP A 587 -0.78 15.18 4.56
N VAL A 588 -0.23 16.39 4.31
CA VAL A 588 -0.86 17.40 3.43
C VAL A 588 -1.12 16.82 2.04
N ARG A 589 -0.13 16.13 1.46
CA ARG A 589 -0.28 15.47 0.16
C ARG A 589 -1.31 14.34 0.20
N CYS A 590 -1.38 13.58 1.29
CA CYS A 590 -2.42 12.57 1.49
C CYS A 590 -3.82 13.19 1.49
N MET A 591 -4.03 14.31 2.20
CA MET A 591 -5.30 15.05 2.18
C MET A 591 -5.63 15.53 0.77
N TYR A 592 -4.67 16.16 0.08
CA TYR A 592 -4.85 16.60 -1.31
C TYR A 592 -5.24 15.44 -2.24
N VAL A 593 -4.57 14.29 -2.12
CA VAL A 593 -4.91 13.10 -2.90
C VAL A 593 -6.33 12.66 -2.59
N ALA A 594 -6.73 12.56 -1.31
CA ALA A 594 -8.06 12.13 -0.91
C ALA A 594 -9.15 13.04 -1.50
N VAL A 595 -9.04 14.36 -1.31
CA VAL A 595 -9.97 15.35 -1.83
C VAL A 595 -10.10 15.27 -3.35
N THR A 596 -8.99 15.15 -4.07
CA THR A 596 -8.94 15.14 -5.54
C THR A 596 -9.36 13.80 -6.17
N ARG A 597 -9.81 12.82 -5.38
CA ARG A 597 -10.42 11.59 -5.93
C ARG A 597 -11.88 11.80 -6.31
N ALA A 598 -12.56 12.76 -5.67
CA ALA A 598 -13.97 13.06 -5.92
C ALA A 598 -14.18 13.83 -7.24
N LYS A 599 -15.20 13.44 -7.98
CA LYS A 599 -15.68 14.18 -9.16
C LYS A 599 -16.75 15.20 -8.76
N ASN A 600 -17.82 14.75 -8.14
CA ASN A 600 -19.01 15.56 -7.85
C ASN A 600 -19.29 15.73 -6.37
N THR A 601 -19.13 14.69 -5.56
CA THR A 601 -19.51 14.71 -4.14
C THR A 601 -18.35 14.31 -3.25
N LEU A 602 -18.07 15.12 -2.23
CA LEU A 602 -17.09 14.81 -1.19
C LEU A 602 -17.74 14.95 0.19
N TYR A 603 -17.73 13.85 0.95
CA TYR A 603 -18.11 13.81 2.36
C TYR A 603 -16.88 13.59 3.22
N MET A 604 -16.75 14.32 4.32
CA MET A 604 -15.68 14.22 5.28
C MET A 604 -16.27 13.95 6.67
N MET A 605 -15.91 12.85 7.28
CA MET A 605 -16.46 12.40 8.54
C MET A 605 -15.56 12.81 9.71
N VAL A 606 -16.18 13.33 10.77
CA VAL A 606 -15.50 13.86 11.96
C VAL A 606 -16.16 13.26 13.21
N PRO A 607 -15.76 12.07 13.67
CA PRO A 607 -16.24 11.51 14.92
C PRO A 607 -15.69 12.31 16.11
N LYS A 608 -16.55 12.72 17.06
CA LYS A 608 -16.15 13.45 18.30
C LYS A 608 -15.23 12.60 19.18
N ILE A 609 -15.40 11.28 19.10
CA ILE A 609 -14.51 10.29 19.74
C ILE A 609 -14.12 9.27 18.67
N ALA A 610 -12.87 9.24 18.31
CA ALA A 610 -12.31 8.23 17.42
C ALA A 610 -11.50 7.19 18.21
N LEU A 611 -11.36 6.00 17.63
CA LEU A 611 -10.51 4.95 18.19
C LEU A 611 -9.18 4.91 17.44
N LYS A 612 -8.07 5.06 18.18
CA LYS A 612 -6.72 4.92 17.62
C LYS A 612 -5.93 3.93 18.48
N TYR A 613 -5.66 2.77 17.92
CA TYR A 613 -4.98 1.68 18.64
C TYR A 613 -5.66 1.35 19.98
N GLY A 614 -7.03 1.26 20.02
CA GLY A 614 -7.85 0.97 21.20
C GLY A 614 -7.93 2.07 22.24
N LYS A 615 -7.39 3.21 21.95
CA LYS A 615 -7.52 4.38 22.81
C LYS A 615 -8.48 5.37 22.18
N ALA A 616 -9.43 5.82 22.96
CA ALA A 616 -10.28 6.94 22.56
C ALA A 616 -9.44 8.21 22.45
N ILE A 617 -9.52 8.88 21.31
CA ILE A 617 -8.93 10.18 21.07
C ILE A 617 -10.05 11.18 20.72
N PRO A 618 -9.89 12.46 21.08
CA PRO A 618 -10.83 13.50 20.66
C PRO A 618 -10.74 13.66 19.14
N GLY A 619 -11.89 13.89 18.50
CA GLY A 619 -12.01 14.09 17.07
C GLY A 619 -12.18 15.58 16.74
N ASP A 620 -11.09 16.32 16.74
CA ASP A 620 -11.06 17.69 16.24
C ASP A 620 -10.90 17.68 14.73
N LEU A 621 -11.64 18.54 14.02
CA LEU A 621 -11.54 18.67 12.57
C LEU A 621 -10.08 18.85 12.13
N SER A 622 -9.70 18.17 11.07
CA SER A 622 -8.34 18.29 10.52
C SER A 622 -7.94 19.74 10.29
N ARG A 623 -6.80 20.14 10.88
CA ARG A 623 -6.21 21.49 10.75
C ARG A 623 -5.96 21.92 9.31
N TYR A 624 -5.89 20.97 8.37
CA TYR A 624 -5.68 21.30 6.96
C TYR A 624 -6.88 21.96 6.30
N ILE A 625 -8.06 21.88 6.95
CA ILE A 625 -9.31 22.49 6.46
C ILE A 625 -10.04 23.29 7.54
N GLU A 626 -9.62 23.21 8.80
CA GLU A 626 -10.18 23.97 9.92
C GLU A 626 -10.15 25.49 9.64
N GLY A 627 -11.21 26.21 10.05
CA GLY A 627 -11.32 27.67 9.88
C GLY A 627 -11.62 28.12 8.45
N ARG A 628 -12.02 27.21 7.55
CA ARG A 628 -12.39 27.50 6.17
C ARG A 628 -13.83 27.10 5.86
N ASP A 629 -14.74 27.59 6.71
CA ASP A 629 -16.19 27.35 6.60
C ASP A 629 -16.81 27.87 5.27
N ASP A 630 -16.03 28.66 4.52
CA ASP A 630 -16.36 29.10 3.17
C ASP A 630 -16.18 27.99 2.09
N LEU A 631 -15.50 26.89 2.42
CA LEU A 631 -15.15 25.80 1.48
C LEU A 631 -15.94 24.52 1.68
N TYR A 632 -16.76 24.41 2.73
CA TYR A 632 -17.59 23.23 3.00
C TYR A 632 -18.83 23.59 3.82
N ASP A 633 -19.87 22.76 3.72
CA ASP A 633 -21.01 22.79 4.62
C ASP A 633 -20.77 21.85 5.80
N ALA A 634 -20.98 22.33 7.03
CA ALA A 634 -20.83 21.55 8.24
C ALA A 634 -22.18 21.14 8.84
N TYR A 635 -22.30 19.87 9.25
CA TYR A 635 -23.49 19.28 9.84
C TYR A 635 -23.13 18.46 11.08
N ASP A 636 -23.85 18.66 12.18
CA ASP A 636 -23.78 17.81 13.37
C ASP A 636 -24.90 16.77 13.35
N ILE A 637 -24.53 15.50 13.34
CA ILE A 637 -25.43 14.35 13.38
C ILE A 637 -25.48 13.88 14.85
N LYS A 638 -26.70 13.96 15.43
CA LYS A 638 -26.97 13.58 16.83
C LYS A 638 -27.22 12.09 16.97
#